data_1b3c61d8e4a64e7720f0e70465caa8a0
#
_entry.id   1b3c61d8e4a64e7720f0e70465caa8a0
#
_cell.length_a   1.000
_cell.length_b   1.000
_cell.length_c   1.000
_cell.angle_alpha   90.00
_cell.angle_beta   90.00
_cell.angle_gamma   90.00
#
_symmetry.space_group_name_H-M   'P 1'
#
loop_
_entity.id
_entity.type
_entity.pdbx_description
1 polymer ?
#
loop_
_entity_poly.entity_id
_entity_poly.type
_entity_poly.pdbx_seq_one_letter_code
_entity_poly.pdbx_strand_id
1 'polypeptide(L)'
;MKLNFTKTFLAIGTSALFSSVFGQVTFTDNTGLLVNGSLSSGVAIGIADMNGDGMDDLVRLSGARSLEVEYQSTGGTWTTLDWGSLNGPGPGSNAWAFCVGDYDRNGYNDIFAGGAYNGLKLLTANATGTDYTKTTLTGPSIFVQASNFADIDNNGTLDIFSCHDEGISSAFNNDGAGNLTYDLGLINAVSTIPSDNSGNYGTCWTDYDNDGDLDMYLSKCRLGVTNPLDGRRVNMLFQNDGNGNYTDVAEAAGLRPLAQSWAADFSDIDNDGDLDAFVLNHDITSQFYINNGDGTFTDITAASGVTSELASLGLGIQCKFTDFDNDGFTDMFLTGRDGVHYILWNDGDLTFTAGDPFSTSGMQSAAVGDLNHDGYVDVLAGYANGFNSPSTTADVMYLNDGNNANNFYSIQLTGTTSNINAIAAKVEIYGAWGQQLREVRAGESYGVFHSFTMHFGIGTATAIDSVIIRWPSGTVNKICSPAINQFQQYTENTNPTIAAAYSSSANSLNVDFTDMTTVSTPTGWSWDFGDGTPLSTAQNPSHTFPSSGLYSVCLTSTDGCFTDVICQDILINACFQSIPGFSITPNGIGTIDFTDASIENSTITSYSWDFGDGTATSPTQNPTHVYASSGTFSVCLTITDGCGTDISCQDVSICIPSVSGFSYTPNGVASVDFTDASIENSTITSYSWDFGDGTTSSATNITHGFISAGTYTVCLTITDACGSDVICQDVIVTCPVPTAGFNTSGNGFETVSFTNSSTSAAGNETYTWDFGDGSATEGGQSPTHVYIQAGVYNVCLTVDDQCGSNTTCQDVTIQIVGIDESELNLFSISPNPSNGLFNIEMNSSDKALTVSVQNVLGKEILTSEMNDGKFQVNLINEANGVYFITINNQSNSSTLRVIKK
;
A
#
# COMPACT_ATOMS: atom_id res chain seq x y z
N MET A 1 22.66 -35.66 2.55
CA MET A 1 23.34 -36.67 3.40
C MET A 1 23.06 -36.24 4.83
N LYS A 2 21.92 -36.69 5.40
CA LYS A 2 21.51 -36.28 6.76
C LYS A 2 22.39 -37.01 7.76
N LEU A 3 23.11 -36.24 8.61
CA LEU A 3 23.77 -36.82 9.79
C LEU A 3 22.75 -36.82 10.94
N ASN A 4 22.30 -37.99 11.34
CA ASN A 4 21.56 -38.19 12.58
C ASN A 4 22.53 -38.07 13.76
N PHE A 5 22.37 -37.01 14.57
CA PHE A 5 22.97 -36.93 15.91
C PHE A 5 21.96 -37.50 16.93
N THR A 6 22.21 -38.72 17.38
CA THR A 6 21.50 -39.26 18.53
C THR A 6 22.04 -38.62 19.80
N LYS A 7 21.26 -37.71 20.43
CA LYS A 7 21.59 -37.13 21.75
C LYS A 7 21.43 -38.23 22.83
N THR A 8 22.55 -38.69 23.41
CA THR A 8 22.56 -39.51 24.61
C THR A 8 22.56 -38.60 25.83
N PHE A 9 21.46 -38.52 26.55
CA PHE A 9 21.41 -37.81 27.84
C PHE A 9 22.29 -38.55 28.87
N LEU A 10 23.33 -37.88 29.35
CA LEU A 10 24.07 -38.29 30.54
C LEU A 10 23.58 -37.41 31.71
N ALA A 11 22.69 -37.94 32.51
CA ALA A 11 22.25 -37.30 33.74
C ALA A 11 23.40 -37.34 34.76
N ILE A 12 24.04 -36.22 35.02
CA ILE A 12 24.89 -36.03 36.21
C ILE A 12 24.11 -35.14 37.16
N GLY A 13 23.50 -35.77 38.15
CA GLY A 13 22.87 -35.06 39.26
C GLY A 13 23.91 -34.35 40.12
N THR A 14 23.86 -33.02 40.17
CA THR A 14 24.23 -32.23 41.33
C THR A 14 23.18 -31.14 41.45
N SER A 15 22.23 -31.34 42.35
CA SER A 15 21.30 -30.30 42.82
C SER A 15 22.11 -29.20 43.52
N ALA A 16 22.45 -28.16 42.79
CA ALA A 16 22.71 -26.87 43.35
C ALA A 16 21.43 -26.05 43.13
N LEU A 17 20.66 -25.83 44.22
CA LEU A 17 19.64 -24.83 44.31
C LEU A 17 20.30 -23.47 44.09
N PHE A 18 20.38 -23.04 42.85
CA PHE A 18 20.48 -21.64 42.50
C PHE A 18 19.03 -21.15 42.30
N SER A 19 18.44 -20.66 43.37
CA SER A 19 17.37 -19.68 43.20
C SER A 19 18.03 -18.41 42.65
N SER A 20 18.22 -18.35 41.33
CA SER A 20 18.41 -17.08 40.64
C SER A 20 17.07 -16.33 40.78
N VAL A 21 17.01 -15.39 41.70
CA VAL A 21 16.06 -14.28 41.63
C VAL A 21 16.51 -13.51 40.41
N PHE A 22 16.07 -13.91 39.21
CA PHE A 22 16.10 -13.05 38.04
C PHE A 22 15.25 -11.85 38.41
N GLY A 23 15.78 -10.64 38.32
CA GLY A 23 15.04 -9.42 38.59
C GLY A 23 13.95 -9.30 37.54
N GLN A 24 12.72 -9.68 37.89
CA GLN A 24 11.55 -9.40 37.08
C GLN A 24 11.56 -7.91 36.75
N VAL A 25 11.39 -7.56 35.48
CA VAL A 25 11.25 -6.16 35.07
C VAL A 25 10.01 -5.55 35.71
N THR A 26 10.00 -4.25 35.86
CA THR A 26 8.86 -3.49 36.37
C THR A 26 8.31 -2.60 35.28
N PHE A 27 7.01 -2.27 35.41
CA PHE A 27 6.33 -1.41 34.46
C PHE A 27 5.82 -0.16 35.13
N THR A 28 6.15 0.99 34.54
CA THR A 28 5.69 2.29 35.07
C THR A 28 4.56 2.83 34.22
N ASP A 29 3.47 3.31 34.84
CA ASP A 29 2.37 4.00 34.17
C ASP A 29 2.84 5.36 33.66
N ASN A 30 2.92 5.49 32.34
CA ASN A 30 3.31 6.68 31.61
C ASN A 30 2.18 7.28 30.77
N THR A 31 0.93 6.92 31.06
CA THR A 31 -0.28 7.45 30.39
C THR A 31 -0.33 8.98 30.36
N GLY A 32 0.31 9.64 31.32
CA GLY A 32 0.42 11.10 31.37
C GLY A 32 1.22 11.75 30.22
N LEU A 33 1.95 10.98 29.42
CA LEU A 33 2.64 11.45 28.21
C LEU A 33 1.70 11.57 27.01
N LEU A 34 0.58 10.84 27.00
CA LEU A 34 -0.38 10.83 25.92
C LEU A 34 -1.17 12.14 25.85
N VAL A 35 -1.54 12.58 24.65
CA VAL A 35 -2.40 13.74 24.44
C VAL A 35 -3.79 13.48 25.05
N ASN A 36 -4.31 12.27 24.89
CA ASN A 36 -5.61 11.86 25.42
C ASN A 36 -5.50 10.63 26.34
N GLY A 37 -4.86 10.78 27.48
CA GLY A 37 -4.70 9.73 28.50
C GLY A 37 -5.99 9.32 29.22
N SER A 38 -7.17 9.85 28.82
CA SER A 38 -8.46 9.52 29.45
C SER A 38 -9.34 8.62 28.60
N LEU A 39 -8.86 8.11 27.49
CA LEU A 39 -9.63 7.21 26.61
C LEU A 39 -9.92 5.88 27.29
N SER A 40 -11.02 5.29 26.91
CA SER A 40 -11.46 3.97 27.34
C SER A 40 -11.93 3.18 26.12
N SER A 41 -11.02 2.36 25.58
CA SER A 41 -11.22 1.64 24.32
C SER A 41 -11.77 0.23 24.50
N GLY A 42 -11.63 -0.31 25.71
CA GLY A 42 -11.96 -1.69 25.98
C GLY A 42 -10.89 -2.64 25.45
N VAL A 43 -11.24 -3.45 24.43
CA VAL A 43 -10.27 -4.40 23.83
C VAL A 43 -9.69 -3.91 22.50
N ALA A 44 -10.22 -2.83 21.94
CA ALA A 44 -9.81 -2.37 20.61
C ALA A 44 -8.67 -1.34 20.69
N ILE A 45 -7.46 -1.84 20.81
CA ILE A 45 -6.21 -1.09 20.96
C ILE A 45 -5.10 -1.69 20.10
N GLY A 46 -4.11 -0.90 19.75
CA GLY A 46 -2.98 -1.38 18.97
C GLY A 46 -1.77 -0.48 19.00
N ILE A 47 -0.64 -1.06 18.65
CA ILE A 47 0.66 -0.41 18.52
C ILE A 47 1.22 -0.73 17.13
N ALA A 48 1.51 0.29 16.33
CA ALA A 48 2.20 0.17 15.05
C ALA A 48 2.67 1.54 14.57
N ASP A 49 3.72 1.59 13.78
CA ASP A 49 4.12 2.79 13.04
C ASP A 49 3.08 3.11 11.95
N MET A 50 2.22 4.11 12.19
CA MET A 50 1.11 4.46 11.30
C MET A 50 1.52 5.49 10.23
N ASN A 51 2.59 6.23 10.46
CA ASN A 51 3.01 7.36 9.63
C ASN A 51 4.35 7.13 8.92
N GLY A 52 4.97 5.96 9.07
CA GLY A 52 6.20 5.55 8.40
C GLY A 52 7.46 6.26 8.90
N ASP A 53 7.46 6.79 10.13
CA ASP A 53 8.62 7.50 10.70
C ASP A 53 9.54 6.61 11.53
N GLY A 54 9.19 5.32 11.68
CA GLY A 54 9.94 4.30 12.40
C GLY A 54 9.66 4.28 13.90
N MET A 55 8.75 5.12 14.39
CA MET A 55 8.27 5.10 15.77
C MET A 55 6.91 4.43 15.83
N ASP A 56 6.70 3.58 16.79
CA ASP A 56 5.39 2.99 17.03
C ASP A 56 4.39 4.03 17.57
N ASP A 57 3.22 4.08 16.95
CA ASP A 57 2.09 4.93 17.30
C ASP A 57 1.03 4.12 18.05
N LEU A 58 0.10 4.79 18.73
CA LEU A 58 -1.01 4.16 19.41
C LEU A 58 -2.31 4.33 18.63
N VAL A 59 -3.01 3.24 18.37
CA VAL A 59 -4.30 3.24 17.70
C VAL A 59 -5.36 2.70 18.63
N ARG A 60 -6.43 3.48 18.86
CA ARG A 60 -7.46 3.15 19.86
C ARG A 60 -8.85 3.43 19.34
N LEU A 61 -9.82 2.60 19.70
CA LEU A 61 -11.24 2.85 19.44
C LEU A 61 -11.94 3.37 20.69
N SER A 62 -11.94 4.67 20.92
CA SER A 62 -12.63 5.30 22.05
C SER A 62 -14.10 4.87 22.12
N GLY A 63 -14.49 4.31 23.28
CA GLY A 63 -15.80 3.74 23.47
C GLY A 63 -16.13 2.60 22.49
N ALA A 64 -15.14 1.89 21.97
CA ALA A 64 -15.22 0.87 20.92
C ALA A 64 -15.87 1.35 19.61
N ARG A 65 -15.77 2.64 19.30
CA ARG A 65 -16.46 3.27 18.16
C ARG A 65 -15.68 4.34 17.42
N SER A 66 -15.01 5.23 18.14
CA SER A 66 -14.34 6.40 17.56
C SER A 66 -12.86 6.13 17.47
N LEU A 67 -12.33 6.19 16.25
CA LEU A 67 -10.91 6.01 16.00
C LEU A 67 -10.14 7.22 16.49
N GLU A 68 -9.10 6.94 17.26
CA GLU A 68 -8.10 7.90 17.64
C GLU A 68 -6.71 7.29 17.41
N VAL A 69 -5.84 8.06 16.76
CA VAL A 69 -4.44 7.69 16.56
C VAL A 69 -3.59 8.72 17.26
N GLU A 70 -2.74 8.27 18.18
CA GLU A 70 -1.72 9.11 18.79
C GLU A 70 -0.38 8.80 18.13
N TYR A 71 0.13 9.78 17.39
CA TYR A 71 1.41 9.70 16.70
C TYR A 71 2.55 10.10 17.62
N GLN A 72 3.53 9.24 17.71
CA GLN A 72 4.79 9.54 18.39
C GLN A 72 5.79 10.14 17.40
N SER A 73 6.65 11.02 17.87
CA SER A 73 7.78 11.51 17.08
C SER A 73 9.11 11.11 17.72
N THR A 74 10.17 11.09 16.94
CA THR A 74 11.53 10.76 17.38
C THR A 74 12.07 11.58 18.55
N GLY A 75 11.35 12.62 18.98
CA GLY A 75 11.64 13.41 20.18
C GLY A 75 10.80 13.03 21.41
N GLY A 76 10.02 11.95 21.34
CA GLY A 76 9.14 11.51 22.44
C GLY A 76 7.93 12.42 22.66
N THR A 77 7.56 13.26 21.67
CA THR A 77 6.35 14.08 21.72
C THR A 77 5.21 13.39 20.99
N TRP A 78 4.02 13.49 21.58
CA TRP A 78 2.82 12.88 21.04
C TRP A 78 1.89 13.92 20.42
N THR A 79 1.27 13.57 19.30
CA THR A 79 0.20 14.34 18.63
C THR A 79 -0.97 13.41 18.36
N THR A 80 -2.20 13.92 18.27
CA THR A 80 -3.38 13.07 18.10
C THR A 80 -4.20 13.42 16.87
N LEU A 81 -4.74 12.40 16.23
CA LEU A 81 -5.82 12.47 15.26
C LEU A 81 -7.07 11.87 15.90
N ASP A 82 -8.06 12.71 16.26
CA ASP A 82 -9.42 12.26 16.56
C ASP A 82 -10.19 12.18 15.22
N TRP A 83 -10.14 10.99 14.60
CA TRP A 83 -10.81 10.77 13.31
C TRP A 83 -12.33 10.70 13.45
N GLY A 84 -12.82 10.30 14.62
CA GLY A 84 -14.23 10.21 14.95
C GLY A 84 -14.86 8.84 14.73
N SER A 85 -16.19 8.79 14.66
CA SER A 85 -16.94 7.54 14.73
C SER A 85 -16.90 6.74 13.43
N LEU A 86 -16.53 5.47 13.53
CA LEU A 86 -16.53 4.52 12.39
C LEU A 86 -17.93 4.20 11.86
N ASN A 87 -18.97 4.26 12.70
CA ASN A 87 -20.34 3.85 12.37
C ASN A 87 -21.31 5.01 12.13
N GLY A 88 -20.91 6.27 12.34
CA GLY A 88 -21.82 7.41 12.36
C GLY A 88 -22.74 7.38 13.61
N PRO A 89 -23.83 8.16 13.63
CA PRO A 89 -24.76 8.22 14.77
C PRO A 89 -25.61 6.95 14.83
N GLY A 90 -25.28 5.99 15.67
CA GLY A 90 -26.08 4.77 15.85
C GLY A 90 -25.42 3.78 16.81
N PRO A 91 -26.14 2.78 17.30
CA PRO A 91 -25.55 1.72 18.09
C PRO A 91 -24.64 0.84 17.22
N GLY A 92 -23.51 0.41 17.76
CA GLY A 92 -22.57 -0.51 17.11
C GLY A 92 -21.17 -0.37 17.68
N SER A 93 -20.51 -1.48 17.89
CA SER A 93 -19.11 -1.56 18.32
C SER A 93 -18.29 -2.15 17.18
N ASN A 94 -17.06 -1.67 16.99
CA ASN A 94 -16.08 -2.22 16.04
C ASN A 94 -14.94 -2.93 16.79
N ALA A 95 -15.11 -3.20 18.07
CA ALA A 95 -14.06 -3.77 18.91
C ALA A 95 -13.78 -5.26 18.63
N TRP A 96 -14.58 -5.91 17.79
CA TRP A 96 -14.44 -7.33 17.52
C TRP A 96 -13.35 -7.65 16.49
N ALA A 97 -13.16 -6.77 15.50
CA ALA A 97 -12.09 -6.90 14.53
C ALA A 97 -11.37 -5.56 14.40
N PHE A 98 -10.07 -5.58 14.62
CA PHE A 98 -9.24 -4.40 14.58
C PHE A 98 -7.81 -4.82 14.25
N CYS A 99 -7.36 -4.56 13.03
CA CYS A 99 -6.02 -4.89 12.58
C CYS A 99 -5.46 -3.81 11.65
N VAL A 100 -4.16 -3.84 11.46
CA VAL A 100 -3.38 -2.83 10.72
C VAL A 100 -2.50 -3.51 9.68
N GLY A 101 -2.28 -2.85 8.57
CA GLY A 101 -1.36 -3.25 7.51
C GLY A 101 -1.48 -2.34 6.30
N ASP A 102 -0.42 -2.12 5.57
CA ASP A 102 -0.39 -1.33 4.33
C ASP A 102 -0.83 -2.21 3.15
N TYR A 103 -2.15 -2.28 2.90
CA TYR A 103 -2.71 -3.15 1.88
C TYR A 103 -2.54 -2.60 0.46
N ASP A 104 -2.44 -1.27 0.29
CA ASP A 104 -2.31 -0.62 -1.01
C ASP A 104 -0.88 -0.24 -1.37
N ARG A 105 0.09 -0.60 -0.50
CA ARG A 105 1.53 -0.38 -0.66
C ARG A 105 1.90 1.10 -0.83
N ASN A 106 1.15 1.99 -0.19
CA ASN A 106 1.42 3.42 -0.23
C ASN A 106 2.51 3.87 0.75
N GLY A 107 3.01 2.97 1.61
CA GLY A 107 4.04 3.19 2.61
C GLY A 107 3.50 3.60 3.99
N TYR A 108 2.18 3.59 4.18
CA TYR A 108 1.52 3.95 5.43
C TYR A 108 0.50 2.89 5.82
N ASN A 109 0.46 2.58 7.09
CA ASN A 109 -0.43 1.53 7.57
C ASN A 109 -1.90 1.95 7.54
N ASP A 110 -2.72 1.08 6.97
CA ASP A 110 -4.18 1.17 6.91
C ASP A 110 -4.81 0.45 8.10
N ILE A 111 -6.08 0.75 8.36
CA ILE A 111 -6.81 0.16 9.47
C ILE A 111 -8.03 -0.60 8.96
N PHE A 112 -8.17 -1.85 9.38
CA PHE A 112 -9.40 -2.61 9.17
C PHE A 112 -10.15 -2.75 10.50
N ALA A 113 -11.46 -2.51 10.47
CA ALA A 113 -12.30 -2.61 11.65
C ALA A 113 -13.68 -3.20 11.33
N GLY A 114 -14.19 -4.03 12.22
CA GLY A 114 -15.49 -4.67 12.10
C GLY A 114 -16.14 -5.01 13.42
N GLY A 115 -17.41 -5.41 13.36
CA GLY A 115 -18.17 -5.81 14.53
C GLY A 115 -19.41 -6.64 14.15
N ALA A 116 -20.40 -6.70 15.04
CA ALA A 116 -21.60 -7.50 14.84
C ALA A 116 -22.51 -6.88 13.77
N TYR A 117 -22.49 -7.40 12.54
CA TYR A 117 -23.38 -7.03 11.44
C TYR A 117 -23.40 -5.53 11.07
N ASN A 118 -22.36 -4.78 11.42
CA ASN A 118 -22.27 -3.34 11.15
C ASN A 118 -21.40 -2.98 9.94
N GLY A 119 -21.03 -3.97 9.15
CA GLY A 119 -20.19 -3.86 7.96
C GLY A 119 -18.70 -3.82 8.27
N LEU A 120 -17.91 -4.26 7.30
CA LEU A 120 -16.46 -4.30 7.34
C LEU A 120 -15.92 -2.96 6.83
N LYS A 121 -15.12 -2.28 7.63
CA LYS A 121 -14.62 -0.93 7.34
C LYS A 121 -13.12 -0.98 7.12
N LEU A 122 -12.72 -0.43 6.01
CA LEU A 122 -11.33 -0.20 5.65
C LEU A 122 -11.08 1.31 5.68
N LEU A 123 -10.08 1.73 6.41
CA LEU A 123 -9.63 3.10 6.51
C LEU A 123 -8.27 3.20 5.85
N THR A 124 -8.25 3.72 4.64
CA THR A 124 -7.03 3.87 3.84
C THR A 124 -6.30 5.14 4.24
N ALA A 125 -5.04 5.02 4.59
CA ALA A 125 -4.17 6.12 4.96
C ALA A 125 -3.94 7.07 3.78
N ASN A 126 -3.84 8.37 4.06
CA ASN A 126 -3.44 9.35 3.06
C ASN A 126 -1.93 9.29 2.79
N ALA A 127 -1.46 10.07 1.80
CA ALA A 127 -0.05 10.10 1.39
C ALA A 127 0.93 10.64 2.46
N THR A 128 0.53 10.80 3.70
CA THR A 128 1.36 11.20 4.83
C THR A 128 1.10 10.37 6.09
N GLY A 129 0.25 9.35 6.01
CA GLY A 129 -0.10 8.49 7.14
C GLY A 129 -0.85 9.20 8.28
N THR A 130 -1.33 10.44 8.07
CA THR A 130 -1.86 11.31 9.14
C THR A 130 -3.37 11.56 9.07
N ASP A 131 -4.06 10.97 8.11
CA ASP A 131 -5.53 10.98 7.97
C ASP A 131 -5.98 9.79 7.14
N TYR A 132 -7.25 9.42 7.22
CA TYR A 132 -7.81 8.20 6.65
C TYR A 132 -9.07 8.45 5.83
N THR A 133 -9.21 7.69 4.76
CA THR A 133 -10.44 7.62 3.96
C THR A 133 -11.15 6.30 4.24
N LYS A 134 -12.39 6.37 4.78
CA LYS A 134 -13.17 5.19 5.11
C LYS A 134 -13.92 4.65 3.90
N THR A 135 -13.76 3.36 3.66
CA THR A 135 -14.56 2.55 2.73
C THR A 135 -15.26 1.42 3.49
N THR A 136 -16.47 1.06 3.09
CA THR A 136 -17.13 -0.16 3.57
C THR A 136 -16.97 -1.22 2.49
N LEU A 137 -16.36 -2.34 2.83
CA LEU A 137 -16.14 -3.42 1.88
C LEU A 137 -17.47 -4.05 1.44
N THR A 138 -17.56 -4.35 0.15
CA THR A 138 -18.74 -5.04 -0.42
C THR A 138 -18.57 -6.55 -0.20
N GLY A 139 -19.44 -7.13 0.62
CA GLY A 139 -19.39 -8.54 0.97
C GLY A 139 -20.60 -8.96 1.82
N PRO A 140 -20.60 -10.17 2.38
CA PRO A 140 -21.66 -10.62 3.26
C PRO A 140 -21.70 -9.79 4.55
N SER A 141 -22.89 -9.64 5.11
CA SER A 141 -23.02 -9.06 6.45
C SER A 141 -22.72 -10.15 7.47
N ILE A 142 -21.65 -10.00 8.21
CA ILE A 142 -21.16 -11.00 9.16
C ILE A 142 -21.03 -10.44 10.58
N PHE A 143 -21.08 -11.33 11.55
CA PHE A 143 -20.65 -11.05 12.92
C PHE A 143 -19.16 -11.35 13.02
N VAL A 144 -18.34 -10.31 12.92
CA VAL A 144 -16.88 -10.45 12.97
C VAL A 144 -16.43 -10.66 14.40
N GLN A 145 -15.52 -11.64 14.60
CA GLN A 145 -14.87 -11.88 15.89
C GLN A 145 -13.40 -11.43 15.88
N ALA A 146 -12.67 -11.75 14.84
CA ALA A 146 -11.31 -11.27 14.61
C ALA A 146 -11.07 -11.07 13.11
N SER A 147 -10.03 -10.33 12.75
CA SER A 147 -9.57 -10.18 11.36
C SER A 147 -8.08 -9.98 11.32
N ASN A 148 -7.49 -10.44 10.22
CA ASN A 148 -6.06 -10.34 9.97
C ASN A 148 -5.82 -9.78 8.58
N PHE A 149 -4.70 -9.08 8.41
CA PHE A 149 -4.03 -8.94 7.14
C PHE A 149 -3.05 -10.11 6.96
N ALA A 150 -3.06 -10.74 5.80
CA ALA A 150 -2.13 -11.79 5.42
C ALA A 150 -2.00 -11.81 3.89
N ASP A 151 -0.88 -12.19 3.35
CA ASP A 151 -0.69 -12.44 1.92
C ASP A 151 -1.03 -13.90 1.64
N ILE A 152 -2.34 -14.18 1.49
CA ILE A 152 -2.90 -15.54 1.50
C ILE A 152 -2.55 -16.32 0.23
N ASP A 153 -2.44 -15.62 -0.91
CA ASP A 153 -2.11 -16.21 -2.21
C ASP A 153 -0.65 -15.97 -2.62
N ASN A 154 0.15 -15.40 -1.73
CA ASN A 154 1.58 -15.10 -1.91
C ASN A 154 1.84 -14.25 -3.17
N ASN A 155 0.96 -13.29 -3.45
CA ASN A 155 1.09 -12.37 -4.58
C ASN A 155 1.89 -11.09 -4.25
N GLY A 156 2.35 -10.93 -3.01
CA GLY A 156 3.11 -9.80 -2.49
C GLY A 156 2.23 -8.66 -1.98
N THR A 157 0.90 -8.85 -1.89
CA THR A 157 -0.04 -7.85 -1.35
C THR A 157 -0.89 -8.43 -0.23
N LEU A 158 -1.31 -7.57 0.70
CA LEU A 158 -2.07 -8.03 1.85
C LEU A 158 -3.55 -8.21 1.51
N ASP A 159 -4.05 -9.41 1.74
CA ASP A 159 -5.45 -9.79 1.75
C ASP A 159 -6.05 -9.58 3.14
N ILE A 160 -7.38 -9.72 3.26
CA ILE A 160 -8.07 -9.69 4.55
C ILE A 160 -8.80 -11.00 4.78
N PHE A 161 -8.58 -11.60 5.95
CA PHE A 161 -9.40 -12.68 6.47
C PHE A 161 -10.19 -12.21 7.68
N SER A 162 -11.51 -12.52 7.72
CA SER A 162 -12.42 -12.10 8.80
C SER A 162 -13.21 -13.28 9.35
N CYS A 163 -13.01 -13.59 10.60
CA CYS A 163 -13.73 -14.63 11.33
C CYS A 163 -15.21 -14.28 11.50
N HIS A 164 -16.10 -15.22 11.15
CA HIS A 164 -17.54 -15.07 11.33
C HIS A 164 -18.04 -16.02 12.42
N ASP A 165 -18.55 -15.46 13.53
CA ASP A 165 -19.11 -16.27 14.63
C ASP A 165 -20.30 -17.15 14.20
N GLU A 166 -21.14 -16.69 13.30
CA GLU A 166 -22.42 -17.34 12.96
C GLU A 166 -22.44 -18.04 11.59
N GLY A 167 -21.28 -18.19 10.93
CA GLY A 167 -21.19 -18.80 9.61
C GLY A 167 -19.77 -18.96 9.09
N ILE A 168 -19.66 -19.15 7.79
CA ILE A 168 -18.35 -19.21 7.12
C ILE A 168 -17.65 -17.84 7.23
N SER A 169 -16.38 -17.86 7.55
CA SER A 169 -15.51 -16.67 7.55
C SER A 169 -15.41 -16.03 6.16
N SER A 170 -15.05 -14.77 6.09
CA SER A 170 -14.95 -14.02 4.84
C SER A 170 -13.49 -13.76 4.51
N ALA A 171 -13.12 -13.98 3.27
CA ALA A 171 -11.83 -13.57 2.72
C ALA A 171 -12.03 -12.50 1.64
N PHE A 172 -11.09 -11.58 1.54
CA PHE A 172 -11.05 -10.55 0.51
C PHE A 172 -9.67 -10.57 -0.14
N ASN A 173 -9.66 -10.92 -1.41
CA ASN A 173 -8.45 -10.95 -2.23
C ASN A 173 -8.06 -9.54 -2.69
N ASN A 174 -6.79 -9.21 -2.57
CA ASN A 174 -6.17 -8.01 -3.09
C ASN A 174 -5.54 -8.32 -4.46
N ASP A 175 -5.96 -7.60 -5.49
CA ASP A 175 -5.52 -7.84 -6.88
C ASP A 175 -4.12 -7.27 -7.20
N GLY A 176 -3.37 -6.83 -6.19
CA GLY A 176 -2.06 -6.18 -6.35
C GLY A 176 -2.13 -4.71 -6.79
N ALA A 177 -3.33 -4.18 -7.02
CA ALA A 177 -3.57 -2.77 -7.33
C ALA A 177 -4.35 -2.05 -6.22
N GLY A 178 -4.46 -2.67 -5.04
CA GLY A 178 -5.19 -2.14 -3.89
C GLY A 178 -6.72 -2.33 -3.98
N ASN A 179 -7.23 -3.19 -4.87
CA ASN A 179 -8.65 -3.48 -4.92
C ASN A 179 -8.96 -4.77 -4.18
N LEU A 180 -9.65 -4.64 -3.05
CA LEU A 180 -10.11 -5.77 -2.25
C LEU A 180 -11.46 -6.27 -2.73
N THR A 181 -11.54 -7.54 -3.14
CA THR A 181 -12.75 -8.20 -3.60
C THR A 181 -13.08 -9.41 -2.73
N TYR A 182 -14.36 -9.56 -2.35
CA TYR A 182 -14.82 -10.73 -1.61
C TYR A 182 -14.60 -12.00 -2.43
N ASP A 183 -13.81 -12.94 -1.91
CA ASP A 183 -13.48 -14.20 -2.57
C ASP A 183 -13.34 -15.36 -1.57
N LEU A 184 -14.28 -16.30 -1.57
CA LEU A 184 -14.17 -17.55 -0.81
C LEU A 184 -13.25 -18.58 -1.47
N GLY A 185 -12.83 -18.36 -2.70
CA GLY A 185 -11.87 -19.23 -3.40
C GLY A 185 -10.44 -19.05 -2.88
N LEU A 186 -10.14 -17.92 -2.23
CA LEU A 186 -8.83 -17.61 -1.68
C LEU A 186 -8.44 -18.59 -0.56
N ILE A 187 -9.36 -18.80 0.37
CA ILE A 187 -9.28 -19.88 1.37
C ILE A 187 -10.69 -20.34 1.76
N ASN A 188 -10.95 -21.63 1.65
CA ASN A 188 -12.20 -22.22 2.08
C ASN A 188 -12.07 -22.82 3.49
N ALA A 189 -12.15 -21.96 4.51
CA ALA A 189 -12.02 -22.32 5.91
C ALA A 189 -13.28 -23.06 6.44
N VAL A 190 -13.57 -24.22 5.87
CA VAL A 190 -14.72 -25.08 6.21
C VAL A 190 -14.27 -26.22 7.09
N SER A 191 -15.02 -26.47 8.17
CA SER A 191 -14.74 -27.59 9.06
C SER A 191 -14.93 -28.95 8.35
N THR A 192 -13.96 -29.83 8.48
CA THR A 192 -14.07 -31.24 8.05
C THR A 192 -15.00 -32.06 8.96
N ILE A 193 -15.34 -31.56 10.16
CA ILE A 193 -16.28 -32.17 11.08
C ILE A 193 -17.69 -31.73 10.69
N PRO A 194 -18.63 -32.68 10.43
CA PRO A 194 -19.98 -32.36 10.00
C PRO A 194 -20.73 -31.53 11.04
N SER A 195 -20.80 -30.21 10.83
CA SER A 195 -21.62 -29.24 11.58
C SER A 195 -21.83 -27.98 10.73
N ASP A 196 -22.47 -26.98 11.28
CA ASP A 196 -22.39 -25.66 10.64
C ASP A 196 -20.97 -25.06 10.81
N ASN A 197 -20.59 -24.10 9.97
CA ASN A 197 -19.27 -23.48 9.96
C ASN A 197 -19.16 -22.28 10.91
N SER A 198 -20.06 -22.17 11.89
CA SER A 198 -20.04 -21.08 12.87
C SER A 198 -19.00 -21.31 13.98
N GLY A 199 -18.83 -20.30 14.84
CA GLY A 199 -17.89 -20.35 15.96
C GLY A 199 -16.46 -19.99 15.60
N ASN A 200 -16.21 -19.29 14.52
CA ASN A 200 -14.88 -18.83 14.15
C ASN A 200 -14.53 -17.56 14.93
N TYR A 201 -13.49 -17.61 15.76
CA TYR A 201 -13.13 -16.54 16.68
C TYR A 201 -11.80 -15.87 16.33
N GLY A 202 -10.67 -16.51 16.57
CA GLY A 202 -9.35 -15.98 16.31
C GLY A 202 -8.60 -16.78 15.27
N THR A 203 -7.79 -16.12 14.47
CA THR A 203 -6.83 -16.75 13.56
C THR A 203 -5.42 -16.30 13.88
N CYS A 204 -4.47 -17.23 13.74
CA CYS A 204 -3.06 -16.93 13.68
C CYS A 204 -2.52 -17.44 12.35
N TRP A 205 -1.95 -16.56 11.56
CA TRP A 205 -1.29 -16.87 10.30
C TRP A 205 0.19 -17.03 10.57
N THR A 206 0.74 -18.20 10.23
CA THR A 206 2.12 -18.59 10.57
C THR A 206 2.58 -19.76 9.71
N ASP A 207 3.84 -19.82 9.36
CA ASP A 207 4.45 -20.98 8.71
C ASP A 207 4.94 -21.94 9.82
N TYR A 208 4.00 -22.79 10.32
CA TYR A 208 4.23 -23.59 11.53
C TYR A 208 5.14 -24.78 11.32
N ASP A 209 5.28 -25.30 10.08
CA ASP A 209 6.10 -26.47 9.77
C ASP A 209 7.38 -26.13 9.01
N ASN A 210 7.68 -24.84 8.89
CA ASN A 210 8.90 -24.32 8.28
C ASN A 210 9.09 -24.71 6.79
N ASP A 211 8.00 -24.89 6.04
CA ASP A 211 8.06 -25.22 4.63
C ASP A 211 8.13 -23.96 3.71
N GLY A 212 7.90 -22.78 4.27
CA GLY A 212 7.98 -21.49 3.61
C GLY A 212 6.64 -20.96 3.12
N ASP A 213 5.56 -21.67 3.33
CA ASP A 213 4.21 -21.29 2.94
C ASP A 213 3.39 -20.85 4.16
N LEU A 214 2.53 -19.84 3.99
CA LEU A 214 1.76 -19.29 5.09
C LEU A 214 0.53 -20.16 5.40
N ASP A 215 0.49 -20.71 6.61
CA ASP A 215 -0.58 -21.54 7.15
C ASP A 215 -1.53 -20.73 8.02
N MET A 216 -2.66 -21.32 8.43
CA MET A 216 -3.63 -20.66 9.30
C MET A 216 -4.12 -21.57 10.42
N TYR A 217 -3.90 -21.17 11.66
CA TYR A 217 -4.60 -21.75 12.80
C TYR A 217 -5.89 -20.99 13.08
N LEU A 218 -7.04 -21.68 13.15
CA LEU A 218 -8.35 -21.10 13.44
C LEU A 218 -8.89 -21.61 14.78
N SER A 219 -8.96 -20.73 15.75
CA SER A 219 -9.59 -20.96 17.05
C SER A 219 -11.11 -20.91 16.94
N LYS A 220 -11.80 -21.87 17.55
CA LYS A 220 -13.26 -21.97 17.48
C LYS A 220 -13.93 -21.98 18.85
N CYS A 221 -14.97 -21.16 18.95
CA CYS A 221 -15.80 -21.05 20.16
C CYS A 221 -17.25 -20.81 19.77
N ARG A 222 -18.19 -21.53 20.32
CA ARG A 222 -19.61 -21.29 20.11
C ARG A 222 -20.39 -21.42 21.41
N LEU A 223 -20.97 -20.34 21.87
CA LEU A 223 -21.76 -20.33 23.11
C LEU A 223 -22.87 -21.40 23.08
N GLY A 224 -22.95 -22.18 24.16
CA GLY A 224 -23.95 -23.24 24.34
C GLY A 224 -23.67 -24.55 23.61
N VAL A 225 -22.56 -24.67 22.88
CA VAL A 225 -22.11 -25.95 22.28
C VAL A 225 -21.26 -26.68 23.31
N THR A 226 -21.80 -27.79 23.83
CA THR A 226 -21.12 -28.59 24.86
C THR A 226 -20.48 -29.89 24.32
N ASN A 227 -20.89 -30.34 23.14
CA ASN A 227 -20.28 -31.52 22.51
C ASN A 227 -18.85 -31.21 22.06
N PRO A 228 -17.80 -31.85 22.63
CA PRO A 228 -16.41 -31.57 22.28
C PRO A 228 -16.03 -31.92 20.83
N LEU A 229 -16.82 -32.71 20.15
CA LEU A 229 -16.64 -33.10 18.75
C LEU A 229 -17.49 -32.27 17.78
N ASP A 230 -18.09 -31.17 18.21
CA ASP A 230 -18.87 -30.29 17.35
C ASP A 230 -17.94 -29.35 16.58
N GLY A 231 -18.05 -29.33 15.25
CA GLY A 231 -17.21 -28.50 14.39
C GLY A 231 -17.27 -26.98 14.67
N ARG A 232 -18.26 -26.51 15.44
CA ARG A 232 -18.38 -25.11 15.87
C ARG A 232 -17.42 -24.73 17.00
N ARG A 233 -16.73 -25.72 17.59
CA ARG A 233 -15.79 -25.52 18.69
C ARG A 233 -14.48 -26.28 18.56
N VAL A 234 -14.32 -27.02 17.48
CA VAL A 234 -13.10 -27.77 17.21
C VAL A 234 -12.16 -26.92 16.35
N ASN A 235 -11.01 -26.59 16.91
CA ASN A 235 -10.01 -25.79 16.22
C ASN A 235 -9.47 -26.47 14.98
N MET A 236 -9.01 -25.69 14.03
CA MET A 236 -8.48 -26.14 12.75
C MET A 236 -7.08 -25.57 12.52
N LEU A 237 -6.22 -26.36 11.91
CA LEU A 237 -4.92 -25.95 11.39
C LEU A 237 -4.93 -26.22 9.89
N PHE A 238 -5.03 -25.17 9.12
CA PHE A 238 -5.02 -25.23 7.67
C PHE A 238 -3.59 -25.11 7.16
N GLN A 239 -3.02 -26.26 6.76
CA GLN A 239 -1.73 -26.31 6.10
C GLN A 239 -1.89 -25.91 4.64
N ASN A 240 -1.03 -25.01 4.16
CA ASN A 240 -0.87 -24.62 2.77
C ASN A 240 0.07 -25.62 2.07
N ASP A 241 -0.21 -25.97 0.82
CA ASP A 241 0.65 -26.87 0.02
C ASP A 241 1.56 -26.10 -0.95
N GLY A 242 1.73 -24.79 -0.77
CA GLY A 242 2.51 -23.90 -1.64
C GLY A 242 1.85 -23.61 -3.00
N ASN A 243 0.63 -24.09 -3.21
CA ASN A 243 -0.15 -23.84 -4.42
C ASN A 243 -1.51 -23.18 -4.10
N GLY A 244 -1.66 -22.67 -2.87
CA GLY A 244 -2.90 -22.04 -2.37
C GLY A 244 -3.99 -23.06 -1.98
N ASN A 245 -3.68 -24.36 -1.83
CA ASN A 245 -4.65 -25.31 -1.31
C ASN A 245 -4.44 -25.52 0.18
N TYR A 246 -5.45 -25.21 0.96
CA TYR A 246 -5.45 -25.33 2.40
C TYR A 246 -6.16 -26.61 2.87
N THR A 247 -5.50 -27.40 3.72
CA THR A 247 -6.03 -28.65 4.26
C THR A 247 -6.00 -28.63 5.79
N ASP A 248 -7.12 -28.94 6.45
CA ASP A 248 -7.17 -29.05 7.92
C ASP A 248 -6.40 -30.28 8.40
N VAL A 249 -5.25 -30.05 9.02
CA VAL A 249 -4.34 -31.07 9.57
C VAL A 249 -4.28 -31.07 11.10
N ALA A 250 -5.08 -30.26 11.79
CA ALA A 250 -4.96 -30.04 13.25
C ALA A 250 -4.97 -31.34 14.07
N GLU A 251 -5.72 -32.39 13.64
CA GLU A 251 -5.76 -33.67 14.35
C GLU A 251 -4.47 -34.47 14.12
N ALA A 252 -3.96 -34.50 12.89
CA ALA A 252 -2.73 -35.21 12.54
C ALA A 252 -1.50 -34.51 13.18
N ALA A 253 -1.51 -33.19 13.24
CA ALA A 253 -0.49 -32.39 13.89
C ALA A 253 -0.52 -32.47 15.43
N GLY A 254 -1.58 -33.02 16.03
CA GLY A 254 -1.73 -33.06 17.49
C GLY A 254 -2.10 -31.70 18.12
N LEU A 255 -2.49 -30.72 17.29
CA LEU A 255 -2.84 -29.36 17.72
C LEU A 255 -4.36 -29.11 17.65
N ARG A 256 -5.14 -30.11 18.02
CA ARG A 256 -6.61 -30.03 18.06
C ARG A 256 -7.14 -30.23 19.47
N PRO A 257 -7.04 -29.25 20.38
CA PRO A 257 -7.74 -29.33 21.64
C PRO A 257 -9.24 -29.43 21.38
N LEU A 258 -9.92 -30.39 22.01
CA LEU A 258 -11.38 -30.54 21.89
C LEU A 258 -12.07 -29.53 22.86
N ALA A 259 -11.71 -28.27 22.74
CA ALA A 259 -12.07 -27.17 23.61
C ALA A 259 -12.68 -26.00 22.82
N GLN A 260 -13.33 -25.10 23.54
CA GLN A 260 -13.68 -23.79 23.02
C GLN A 260 -12.48 -22.87 23.16
N SER A 261 -11.92 -22.39 22.07
CA SER A 261 -10.72 -21.55 22.08
C SER A 261 -10.98 -20.20 21.43
N TRP A 262 -10.36 -19.13 21.99
CA TRP A 262 -10.54 -17.80 21.47
C TRP A 262 -9.37 -17.29 20.63
N ALA A 263 -8.17 -17.64 21.05
CA ALA A 263 -6.95 -17.23 20.40
C ALA A 263 -5.91 -18.34 20.48
N ALA A 264 -4.90 -18.23 19.66
CA ALA A 264 -3.66 -18.98 19.75
C ALA A 264 -2.52 -18.05 19.35
N ASP A 265 -1.33 -18.29 19.89
CA ASP A 265 -0.12 -17.63 19.45
C ASP A 265 1.00 -18.64 19.29
N PHE A 266 1.95 -18.36 18.37
CA PHE A 266 3.06 -19.22 18.04
C PHE A 266 4.38 -18.51 18.29
N SER A 267 5.37 -19.18 18.84
CA SER A 267 6.73 -18.66 19.03
C SER A 267 7.69 -19.84 19.29
N ASP A 268 8.93 -19.66 18.93
CA ASP A 268 10.02 -20.58 19.34
C ASP A 268 10.33 -20.32 20.81
N ILE A 269 9.74 -21.12 21.74
CA ILE A 269 9.84 -20.91 23.18
C ILE A 269 11.02 -21.60 23.83
N ASP A 270 11.65 -22.56 23.12
CA ASP A 270 12.83 -23.29 23.59
C ASP A 270 14.09 -23.03 22.75
N ASN A 271 13.97 -22.15 21.78
CA ASN A 271 15.05 -21.69 20.91
C ASN A 271 15.66 -22.82 20.06
N ASP A 272 14.81 -23.79 19.62
CA ASP A 272 15.26 -24.89 18.76
C ASP A 272 15.06 -24.60 17.25
N GLY A 273 14.35 -23.51 16.92
CA GLY A 273 14.14 -23.01 15.56
C GLY A 273 12.80 -23.44 14.94
N ASP A 274 11.93 -24.06 15.72
CA ASP A 274 10.57 -24.41 15.32
C ASP A 274 9.55 -23.56 16.09
N LEU A 275 8.42 -23.23 15.47
CA LEU A 275 7.39 -22.44 16.13
C LEU A 275 6.48 -23.33 16.99
N ASP A 276 6.55 -23.16 18.29
CA ASP A 276 5.69 -23.77 19.29
C ASP A 276 4.36 -23.02 19.38
N ALA A 277 3.36 -23.60 20.07
CA ALA A 277 2.03 -23.02 20.14
C ALA A 277 1.50 -22.90 21.57
N PHE A 278 0.74 -21.83 21.80
CA PHE A 278 -0.15 -21.71 22.94
C PHE A 278 -1.60 -21.56 22.46
N VAL A 279 -2.52 -22.36 23.02
CA VAL A 279 -3.94 -22.28 22.69
C VAL A 279 -4.74 -21.85 23.91
N LEU A 280 -5.39 -20.69 23.77
CA LEU A 280 -6.19 -20.06 24.82
C LEU A 280 -7.61 -20.63 24.83
N ASN A 281 -7.91 -21.46 25.83
CA ASN A 281 -9.16 -22.22 25.96
C ASN A 281 -10.11 -21.59 26.98
N HIS A 282 -11.43 -21.80 26.79
CA HIS A 282 -12.47 -21.28 27.69
C HIS A 282 -13.09 -22.33 28.61
N ASP A 283 -13.13 -23.60 28.20
CA ASP A 283 -13.81 -24.65 28.94
C ASP A 283 -12.90 -25.79 29.42
N ILE A 284 -11.63 -25.71 29.08
CA ILE A 284 -10.54 -26.48 29.67
C ILE A 284 -9.38 -25.52 29.95
N THR A 285 -8.37 -25.98 30.68
CA THR A 285 -7.12 -25.23 30.88
C THR A 285 -6.47 -24.93 29.54
N SER A 286 -6.01 -23.71 29.34
CA SER A 286 -5.21 -23.31 28.16
C SER A 286 -3.93 -24.13 28.08
N GLN A 287 -3.41 -24.36 26.89
CA GLN A 287 -2.40 -25.38 26.65
C GLN A 287 -1.17 -24.85 25.94
N PHE A 288 0.00 -25.26 26.42
CA PHE A 288 1.29 -25.13 25.74
C PHE A 288 1.62 -26.37 24.95
N TYR A 289 2.10 -26.19 23.74
CA TYR A 289 2.50 -27.24 22.83
C TYR A 289 3.90 -26.96 22.27
N ILE A 290 4.77 -27.97 22.30
CA ILE A 290 6.07 -27.93 21.63
C ILE A 290 5.94 -28.55 20.24
N ASN A 291 6.49 -27.89 19.24
CA ASN A 291 6.68 -28.41 17.91
C ASN A 291 7.81 -29.47 17.92
N ASN A 292 7.56 -30.63 17.30
CA ASN A 292 8.55 -31.71 17.29
C ASN A 292 9.52 -31.62 16.09
N GLY A 293 9.46 -30.56 15.29
CA GLY A 293 10.26 -30.36 14.07
C GLY A 293 9.85 -31.22 12.88
N ASP A 294 8.68 -31.85 12.96
CA ASP A 294 8.11 -32.67 11.88
C ASP A 294 6.66 -32.27 11.56
N GLY A 295 6.24 -31.06 11.96
CA GLY A 295 4.88 -30.54 11.81
C GLY A 295 3.88 -31.13 12.80
N THR A 296 4.34 -31.85 13.83
CA THR A 296 3.49 -32.36 14.92
C THR A 296 3.82 -31.69 16.25
N PHE A 297 2.86 -31.66 17.17
CA PHE A 297 2.96 -30.98 18.45
C PHE A 297 2.76 -31.91 19.64
N THR A 298 3.46 -31.63 20.73
CA THR A 298 3.35 -32.31 22.01
C THR A 298 2.85 -31.35 23.10
N ASP A 299 1.75 -31.71 23.80
CA ASP A 299 1.23 -30.92 24.92
C ASP A 299 2.18 -31.02 26.13
N ILE A 300 2.71 -29.88 26.58
CA ILE A 300 3.61 -29.78 27.73
C ILE A 300 2.98 -29.04 28.91
N THR A 301 1.69 -28.69 28.84
CA THR A 301 1.00 -27.86 29.83
C THR A 301 1.20 -28.37 31.27
N ALA A 302 1.14 -29.67 31.47
CA ALA A 302 1.34 -30.26 32.79
C ALA A 302 2.77 -30.11 33.33
N ALA A 303 3.75 -29.96 32.46
CA ALA A 303 5.16 -29.77 32.78
C ALA A 303 5.53 -28.27 32.93
N SER A 304 4.70 -27.35 32.42
CA SER A 304 4.99 -25.92 32.38
C SER A 304 5.12 -25.23 33.74
N GLY A 305 4.68 -25.85 34.83
CA GLY A 305 4.74 -25.27 36.15
C GLY A 305 3.60 -24.30 36.52
N VAL A 306 2.81 -23.82 35.56
CA VAL A 306 1.80 -22.75 35.70
C VAL A 306 0.36 -23.21 35.53
N THR A 307 0.08 -24.49 35.68
CA THR A 307 -1.27 -25.05 35.47
C THR A 307 -2.33 -24.43 36.40
N SER A 308 -1.97 -23.97 37.60
CA SER A 308 -2.86 -23.30 38.53
C SER A 308 -3.25 -21.89 38.07
N GLU A 309 -2.32 -21.16 37.51
CA GLU A 309 -2.47 -19.81 36.97
C GLU A 309 -3.33 -19.87 35.68
N LEU A 310 -3.04 -20.80 34.79
CA LEU A 310 -3.85 -21.07 33.60
C LEU A 310 -5.29 -21.44 33.96
N ALA A 311 -5.50 -22.25 35.00
CA ALA A 311 -6.84 -22.59 35.47
C ALA A 311 -7.55 -21.39 36.12
N SER A 312 -6.81 -20.46 36.74
CA SER A 312 -7.35 -19.27 37.39
C SER A 312 -7.66 -18.13 36.43
N LEU A 313 -7.11 -18.14 35.21
CA LEU A 313 -7.37 -17.17 34.16
C LEU A 313 -8.87 -17.12 33.81
N GLY A 314 -9.58 -18.23 33.95
CA GLY A 314 -11.00 -18.35 33.60
C GLY A 314 -11.20 -18.28 32.07
N LEU A 315 -12.06 -17.34 31.64
CA LEU A 315 -12.27 -17.10 30.21
C LEU A 315 -11.17 -16.18 29.68
N GLY A 316 -10.15 -16.76 29.08
CA GLY A 316 -9.06 -16.00 28.46
C GLY A 316 -9.55 -15.10 27.31
N ILE A 317 -8.97 -13.92 27.17
CA ILE A 317 -9.27 -12.98 26.09
C ILE A 317 -8.12 -12.93 25.09
N GLN A 318 -6.89 -12.84 25.58
CA GLN A 318 -5.70 -12.66 24.75
C GLN A 318 -4.54 -13.50 25.27
N CYS A 319 -3.73 -13.97 24.33
CA CYS A 319 -2.40 -14.54 24.57
C CYS A 319 -1.41 -13.89 23.61
N LYS A 320 -0.18 -13.61 24.09
CA LYS A 320 0.90 -13.06 23.26
C LYS A 320 2.25 -13.50 23.79
N PHE A 321 3.05 -14.11 22.90
CA PHE A 321 4.45 -14.38 23.17
C PHE A 321 5.31 -13.15 22.90
N THR A 322 6.13 -12.76 23.86
CA THR A 322 7.16 -11.73 23.71
C THR A 322 8.20 -11.87 24.81
N ASP A 323 9.44 -11.46 24.58
CA ASP A 323 10.51 -11.45 25.57
C ASP A 323 10.49 -10.09 26.28
N PHE A 324 9.96 -10.02 27.50
CA PHE A 324 9.83 -8.77 28.25
C PHE A 324 11.07 -8.40 29.04
N ASP A 325 11.91 -9.37 29.43
CA ASP A 325 13.07 -9.13 30.27
C ASP A 325 14.40 -9.28 29.53
N ASN A 326 14.35 -9.49 28.24
CA ASN A 326 15.50 -9.61 27.36
C ASN A 326 16.43 -10.77 27.68
N ASP A 327 15.94 -11.84 28.32
CA ASP A 327 16.77 -12.98 28.66
C ASP A 327 17.02 -13.94 27.49
N GLY A 328 16.23 -13.79 26.40
CA GLY A 328 16.33 -14.55 25.16
C GLY A 328 15.27 -15.61 24.98
N PHE A 329 14.42 -15.83 25.95
CA PHE A 329 13.27 -16.72 25.86
C PHE A 329 11.97 -15.91 25.82
N THR A 330 11.01 -16.31 24.99
CA THR A 330 9.74 -15.61 24.93
C THR A 330 8.84 -15.98 26.10
N ASP A 331 8.39 -14.95 26.81
CA ASP A 331 7.39 -15.05 27.86
C ASP A 331 5.99 -15.14 27.28
N MET A 332 5.01 -15.60 28.05
CA MET A 332 3.60 -15.61 27.67
C MET A 332 2.81 -14.55 28.45
N PHE A 333 2.29 -13.56 27.75
CA PHE A 333 1.36 -12.60 28.31
C PHE A 333 -0.08 -13.05 28.12
N LEU A 334 -0.84 -13.09 29.19
CA LEU A 334 -2.23 -13.57 29.21
C LEU A 334 -3.17 -12.55 29.86
N THR A 335 -4.33 -12.34 29.22
CA THR A 335 -5.43 -11.59 29.83
C THR A 335 -6.73 -12.41 29.82
N GLY A 336 -7.60 -12.17 30.79
CA GLY A 336 -8.88 -12.84 30.93
C GLY A 336 -10.06 -11.87 31.11
N ARG A 337 -11.26 -12.35 30.75
CA ARG A 337 -12.51 -11.58 30.81
C ARG A 337 -12.81 -10.98 32.18
N ASP A 338 -12.45 -11.68 33.24
CA ASP A 338 -12.75 -11.25 34.61
C ASP A 338 -11.62 -10.38 35.21
N GLY A 339 -10.71 -9.91 34.31
CA GLY A 339 -9.62 -8.98 34.62
C GLY A 339 -8.41 -9.65 35.33
N VAL A 340 -8.33 -10.96 35.27
CA VAL A 340 -7.12 -11.71 35.64
C VAL A 340 -6.14 -11.62 34.45
N HIS A 341 -4.91 -11.31 34.73
CA HIS A 341 -3.83 -11.25 33.76
C HIS A 341 -2.51 -11.71 34.38
N TYR A 342 -1.63 -12.22 33.55
CA TYR A 342 -0.32 -12.71 33.93
C TYR A 342 0.73 -12.43 32.85
N ILE A 343 1.96 -12.17 33.26
CA ILE A 343 3.13 -12.55 32.46
C ILE A 343 3.62 -13.89 33.06
N LEU A 344 3.69 -14.90 32.21
CA LEU A 344 4.31 -16.18 32.52
C LEU A 344 5.74 -16.11 31.98
N TRP A 345 6.68 -15.82 32.86
CA TRP A 345 8.11 -15.70 32.57
C TRP A 345 8.68 -17.06 32.18
N ASN A 346 9.31 -17.16 31.05
CA ASN A 346 9.92 -18.39 30.56
C ASN A 346 11.27 -18.61 31.25
N ASP A 347 11.38 -19.70 32.01
CA ASP A 347 12.61 -20.00 32.78
C ASP A 347 13.73 -20.63 31.91
N GLY A 348 13.49 -20.78 30.55
CA GLY A 348 14.44 -21.32 29.57
C GLY A 348 14.61 -22.85 29.59
N ASP A 349 13.75 -23.55 30.33
CA ASP A 349 13.73 -25.00 30.44
C ASP A 349 12.32 -25.62 30.21
N LEU A 350 11.45 -24.87 29.52
CA LEU A 350 10.04 -25.17 29.27
C LEU A 350 9.16 -25.13 30.53
N THR A 351 9.68 -24.53 31.62
CA THR A 351 8.86 -24.15 32.78
C THR A 351 8.68 -22.63 32.79
N PHE A 352 7.64 -22.19 33.45
CA PHE A 352 7.28 -20.77 33.52
C PHE A 352 7.01 -20.37 34.99
N THR A 353 7.33 -19.12 35.30
CA THR A 353 7.00 -18.50 36.58
C THR A 353 5.98 -17.38 36.36
N ALA A 354 4.85 -17.40 37.04
CA ALA A 354 3.80 -16.40 36.84
C ALA A 354 4.06 -15.12 37.66
N GLY A 355 3.80 -13.98 37.07
CA GLY A 355 3.85 -12.66 37.68
C GLY A 355 2.77 -11.71 37.18
N ASP A 356 2.49 -10.67 38.01
CA ASP A 356 1.65 -9.53 37.63
C ASP A 356 2.39 -8.24 37.97
N PRO A 357 3.16 -7.69 37.05
CA PRO A 357 3.96 -6.49 37.31
C PRO A 357 3.17 -5.17 37.15
N PHE A 358 1.88 -5.21 36.81
CA PHE A 358 1.09 -4.05 36.46
C PHE A 358 0.39 -3.42 37.67
N SER A 359 0.36 -2.09 37.74
CA SER A 359 -0.21 -1.37 38.89
C SER A 359 -1.75 -1.31 38.89
N THR A 360 -2.41 -1.46 37.73
CA THR A 360 -3.86 -1.37 37.58
C THR A 360 -4.44 -2.74 37.24
N SER A 361 -5.28 -3.26 38.13
CA SER A 361 -5.94 -4.55 37.91
C SER A 361 -7.10 -4.44 36.92
N GLY A 362 -7.51 -5.58 36.35
CA GLY A 362 -8.67 -5.64 35.50
C GLY A 362 -8.36 -5.45 33.99
N MET A 363 -7.11 -5.54 33.60
CA MET A 363 -6.70 -5.53 32.19
C MET A 363 -7.32 -6.70 31.45
N GLN A 364 -7.91 -6.43 30.27
CA GLN A 364 -8.51 -7.46 29.43
C GLN A 364 -7.88 -7.53 28.04
N SER A 365 -7.18 -6.49 27.61
CA SER A 365 -6.41 -6.51 26.37
C SER A 365 -5.11 -5.74 26.54
N ALA A 366 -4.10 -6.10 25.76
CA ALA A 366 -2.84 -5.41 25.74
C ALA A 366 -2.19 -5.50 24.36
N ALA A 367 -1.77 -4.35 23.84
CA ALA A 367 -0.87 -4.29 22.68
C ALA A 367 0.55 -4.14 23.19
N VAL A 368 1.50 -4.75 22.50
CA VAL A 368 2.92 -4.73 22.88
C VAL A 368 3.79 -4.16 21.76
N GLY A 369 4.84 -3.43 22.13
CA GLY A 369 5.82 -2.80 21.24
C GLY A 369 6.83 -2.01 22.07
N ASP A 370 8.00 -1.71 21.53
CA ASP A 370 9.01 -0.87 22.17
C ASP A 370 8.73 0.60 21.83
N LEU A 371 7.87 1.25 22.61
CA LEU A 371 7.34 2.58 22.34
C LEU A 371 8.40 3.69 22.47
N ASN A 372 9.42 3.51 23.27
CA ASN A 372 10.43 4.52 23.53
C ASN A 372 11.80 4.21 22.92
N HIS A 373 11.91 3.08 22.20
CA HIS A 373 13.12 2.53 21.58
C HIS A 373 14.28 2.35 22.57
N ASP A 374 13.96 1.99 23.82
CA ASP A 374 14.97 1.67 24.84
C ASP A 374 15.38 0.19 24.82
N GLY A 375 14.69 -0.61 24.03
CA GLY A 375 14.95 -2.03 23.83
C GLY A 375 14.26 -2.93 24.84
N TYR A 376 13.23 -2.46 25.48
CA TYR A 376 12.33 -3.29 26.29
C TYR A 376 10.90 -3.15 25.80
N VAL A 377 10.20 -4.26 25.73
CA VAL A 377 8.83 -4.27 25.21
C VAL A 377 7.87 -3.64 26.20
N ASP A 378 7.18 -2.60 25.76
CA ASP A 378 6.16 -1.84 26.48
C ASP A 378 4.76 -2.39 26.27
N VAL A 379 3.78 -1.93 27.06
CA VAL A 379 2.40 -2.42 27.04
C VAL A 379 1.40 -1.27 27.02
N LEU A 380 0.55 -1.23 25.99
CA LEU A 380 -0.69 -0.46 26.02
C LEU A 380 -1.82 -1.36 26.53
N ALA A 381 -2.37 -1.07 27.70
CA ALA A 381 -3.38 -1.88 28.39
C ALA A 381 -4.79 -1.32 28.17
N GLY A 382 -5.74 -2.19 27.83
CA GLY A 382 -7.16 -1.87 27.67
C GLY A 382 -8.03 -2.54 28.73
N TYR A 383 -9.09 -1.85 29.14
CA TYR A 383 -9.99 -2.28 30.23
C TYR A 383 -11.42 -2.37 29.74
N ALA A 384 -12.01 -3.56 29.78
CA ALA A 384 -13.36 -3.80 29.32
C ALA A 384 -14.27 -4.40 30.41
N ASN A 385 -15.59 -4.37 30.19
CA ASN A 385 -16.58 -5.11 30.95
C ASN A 385 -17.12 -6.27 30.08
N GLY A 386 -17.03 -7.47 30.59
CA GLY A 386 -17.40 -8.67 29.86
C GLY A 386 -16.35 -8.98 28.77
N PHE A 387 -16.73 -8.96 27.49
CA PHE A 387 -15.81 -9.36 26.41
C PHE A 387 -15.25 -8.18 25.63
N ASN A 388 -16.00 -7.08 25.47
CA ASN A 388 -15.60 -5.99 24.56
C ASN A 388 -16.16 -4.62 24.91
N SER A 389 -17.02 -4.52 25.92
CA SER A 389 -17.59 -3.22 26.29
C SER A 389 -16.57 -2.42 27.08
N PRO A 390 -16.17 -1.22 26.64
CA PRO A 390 -15.23 -0.41 27.41
C PRO A 390 -15.69 -0.20 28.84
N SER A 391 -14.77 -0.30 29.79
CA SER A 391 -15.00 -0.03 31.20
C SER A 391 -14.93 1.49 31.45
N THR A 392 -15.05 1.90 32.71
CA THR A 392 -14.78 3.29 33.12
C THR A 392 -13.31 3.55 33.44
N THR A 393 -12.48 2.50 33.41
CA THR A 393 -11.03 2.62 33.55
C THR A 393 -10.46 3.04 32.21
N ALA A 394 -9.66 4.10 32.19
CA ALA A 394 -8.96 4.54 30.98
C ALA A 394 -7.89 3.52 30.58
N ASP A 395 -7.55 3.52 29.30
CA ASP A 395 -6.41 2.76 28.79
C ASP A 395 -5.12 3.27 29.43
N VAL A 396 -4.19 2.38 29.73
CA VAL A 396 -2.93 2.71 30.42
C VAL A 396 -1.75 2.35 29.52
N MET A 397 -0.84 3.29 29.34
CA MET A 397 0.45 3.05 28.69
C MET A 397 1.49 2.74 29.75
N TYR A 398 1.96 1.51 29.78
CA TYR A 398 3.04 1.05 30.64
C TYR A 398 4.35 0.99 29.88
N LEU A 399 5.34 1.74 30.34
CA LEU A 399 6.71 1.56 29.87
C LEU A 399 7.44 0.56 30.76
N ASN A 400 8.16 -0.35 30.13
CA ASN A 400 9.02 -1.33 30.79
C ASN A 400 10.28 -0.62 31.28
N ASP A 401 10.57 -0.72 32.57
CA ASP A 401 11.66 0.02 33.20
C ASP A 401 13.06 -0.57 32.92
N GLY A 402 13.16 -1.72 32.28
CA GLY A 402 14.42 -2.33 31.87
C GLY A 402 15.41 -2.55 33.02
N ASN A 403 14.97 -3.03 34.17
CA ASN A 403 15.76 -3.08 35.43
C ASN A 403 16.89 -4.10 35.43
N ASN A 404 17.15 -4.81 34.34
CA ASN A 404 18.19 -5.81 34.25
C ASN A 404 19.36 -5.32 33.36
N ALA A 405 20.39 -6.11 33.21
CA ALA A 405 21.56 -5.79 32.38
C ALA A 405 21.56 -6.57 31.06
N ASN A 406 20.41 -7.05 30.61
CA ASN A 406 20.27 -7.82 29.42
C ASN A 406 20.36 -6.93 28.17
N ASN A 407 20.94 -7.45 27.13
CA ASN A 407 21.07 -6.80 25.84
C ASN A 407 19.95 -7.28 24.90
N PHE A 408 19.74 -6.54 23.81
CA PHE A 408 18.68 -6.82 22.84
C PHE A 408 19.12 -6.59 21.39
N TYR A 409 18.26 -7.02 20.48
CA TYR A 409 18.30 -6.70 19.05
C TYR A 409 16.86 -6.51 18.58
N SER A 410 16.58 -5.37 17.98
CA SER A 410 15.25 -5.07 17.44
C SER A 410 15.33 -4.79 15.95
N ILE A 411 14.41 -5.35 15.19
CA ILE A 411 14.40 -5.25 13.74
C ILE A 411 12.98 -5.07 13.19
N GLN A 412 12.82 -4.08 12.31
CA GLN A 412 11.63 -3.87 11.49
C GLN A 412 11.96 -4.17 10.03
N LEU A 413 11.05 -4.84 9.34
CA LEU A 413 11.22 -5.27 7.96
C LEU A 413 10.30 -4.51 7.01
N THR A 414 10.81 -4.25 5.79
CA THR A 414 10.02 -3.66 4.70
C THR A 414 10.14 -4.54 3.46
N GLY A 415 9.05 -5.14 3.02
CA GLY A 415 9.01 -5.95 1.80
C GLY A 415 9.04 -5.11 0.53
N THR A 416 9.62 -5.66 -0.52
CA THR A 416 9.62 -5.06 -1.87
C THR A 416 8.97 -5.98 -2.90
N THR A 417 9.29 -7.27 -2.86
CA THR A 417 8.63 -8.35 -3.60
C THR A 417 7.55 -8.99 -2.72
N SER A 418 7.87 -9.25 -1.48
CA SER A 418 6.92 -9.63 -0.43
C SER A 418 5.96 -8.48 -0.11
N ASN A 419 4.90 -8.73 0.67
CA ASN A 419 4.06 -7.67 1.18
C ASN A 419 4.89 -6.65 1.97
N ILE A 420 4.47 -5.38 1.93
CA ILE A 420 5.30 -4.26 2.43
C ILE A 420 5.58 -4.34 3.94
N ASN A 421 4.63 -4.84 4.72
CA ASN A 421 4.81 -5.05 6.17
C ASN A 421 5.64 -6.31 6.49
N ALA A 422 6.10 -7.05 5.48
CA ALA A 422 6.85 -8.30 5.62
C ALA A 422 6.15 -9.37 6.48
N ILE A 423 4.81 -9.35 6.53
CA ILE A 423 4.04 -10.36 7.26
C ILE A 423 4.38 -11.75 6.70
N ALA A 424 4.62 -12.73 7.57
CA ALA A 424 5.18 -14.06 7.32
C ALA A 424 6.69 -14.11 7.05
N ALA A 425 7.42 -12.99 7.16
CA ALA A 425 8.87 -13.06 7.16
C ALA A 425 9.39 -13.62 8.49
N LYS A 426 10.37 -14.53 8.40
CA LYS A 426 11.04 -15.12 9.55
C LYS A 426 12.42 -14.49 9.76
N VAL A 427 12.75 -14.16 11.00
CA VAL A 427 14.08 -13.70 11.39
C VAL A 427 14.68 -14.67 12.37
N GLU A 428 15.83 -15.20 12.00
CA GLU A 428 16.66 -16.06 12.82
C GLU A 428 17.89 -15.28 13.27
N ILE A 429 18.17 -15.24 14.57
CA ILE A 429 19.42 -14.69 15.08
C ILE A 429 20.29 -15.79 15.68
N TYR A 430 21.59 -15.69 15.47
CA TYR A 430 22.57 -16.68 15.90
C TYR A 430 23.64 -16.03 16.76
N GLY A 431 24.02 -16.68 17.86
CA GLY A 431 25.07 -16.24 18.76
C GLY A 431 25.64 -17.36 19.62
N ALA A 432 26.46 -17.01 20.60
CA ALA A 432 27.04 -17.99 21.52
C ALA A 432 26.02 -18.79 22.34
N TRP A 433 24.76 -18.30 22.40
CA TRP A 433 23.61 -18.94 23.07
C TRP A 433 22.88 -19.98 22.21
N GLY A 434 23.15 -20.04 20.90
CA GLY A 434 22.43 -20.87 19.92
C GLY A 434 21.72 -20.01 18.90
N GLN A 435 20.43 -20.26 18.67
CA GLN A 435 19.56 -19.52 17.75
C GLN A 435 18.30 -19.04 18.47
N GLN A 436 17.62 -18.08 17.87
CA GLN A 436 16.24 -17.66 18.19
C GLN A 436 15.54 -17.39 16.88
N LEU A 437 14.24 -17.71 16.81
CA LEU A 437 13.37 -17.46 15.68
C LEU A 437 12.20 -16.56 16.07
N ARG A 438 11.89 -15.56 15.22
CA ARG A 438 10.67 -14.75 15.30
C ARG A 438 10.07 -14.62 13.91
N GLU A 439 8.76 -14.46 13.86
CA GLU A 439 7.99 -14.28 12.63
C GLU A 439 7.17 -12.99 12.70
N VAL A 440 7.12 -12.22 11.59
CA VAL A 440 6.27 -11.01 11.50
C VAL A 440 4.83 -11.44 11.27
N ARG A 441 3.93 -10.99 12.13
CA ARG A 441 2.51 -11.34 12.06
C ARG A 441 1.60 -10.11 12.26
N ALA A 442 0.35 -10.20 11.80
CA ALA A 442 -0.65 -9.16 11.97
C ALA A 442 -1.98 -9.71 12.47
N GLY A 443 -2.47 -9.18 13.59
CA GLY A 443 -3.81 -9.47 14.10
C GLY A 443 -3.96 -10.88 14.70
N GLU A 444 -3.04 -11.31 15.54
CA GLU A 444 -3.03 -12.65 16.16
C GLU A 444 -4.09 -12.83 17.23
N SER A 445 -4.70 -11.75 17.71
CA SER A 445 -5.63 -11.78 18.82
C SER A 445 -6.91 -11.00 18.55
N TYR A 446 -7.81 -11.04 19.46
CA TYR A 446 -9.14 -10.48 19.43
C TYR A 446 -9.13 -8.95 19.67
N GLY A 447 -9.40 -8.17 18.60
CA GLY A 447 -9.49 -6.70 18.64
C GLY A 447 -8.20 -5.96 19.00
N VAL A 448 -7.06 -6.63 18.94
CA VAL A 448 -5.74 -6.10 19.28
C VAL A 448 -4.76 -6.36 18.16
N PHE A 449 -3.84 -5.45 17.94
CA PHE A 449 -2.66 -5.69 17.14
C PHE A 449 -1.40 -5.14 17.81
N HIS A 450 -0.26 -5.72 17.46
CA HIS A 450 1.05 -5.47 18.06
C HIS A 450 1.98 -4.82 17.06
N SER A 451 3.08 -4.25 17.55
CA SER A 451 4.15 -3.72 16.69
C SER A 451 4.66 -4.78 15.71
N PHE A 452 4.95 -4.35 14.48
CA PHE A 452 5.63 -5.18 13.49
C PHE A 452 7.14 -5.32 13.76
N THR A 453 7.66 -4.60 14.73
CA THR A 453 9.05 -4.71 15.16
C THR A 453 9.26 -6.03 15.89
N MET A 454 10.15 -6.85 15.36
CA MET A 454 10.56 -8.07 16.04
C MET A 454 11.64 -7.76 17.06
N HIS A 455 11.40 -8.19 18.27
CA HIS A 455 12.28 -7.97 19.40
C HIS A 455 12.93 -9.29 19.84
N PHE A 456 14.23 -9.24 20.11
CA PHE A 456 15.05 -10.35 20.56
C PHE A 456 15.85 -9.92 21.77
N GLY A 457 15.58 -10.44 22.94
CA GLY A 457 16.50 -10.42 24.05
C GLY A 457 17.70 -11.35 23.75
N ILE A 458 18.87 -10.96 24.17
CA ILE A 458 20.08 -11.79 24.03
C ILE A 458 20.80 -11.98 25.36
N GLY A 459 20.08 -11.75 26.45
CA GLY A 459 20.63 -11.86 27.79
C GLY A 459 21.90 -11.00 27.96
N THR A 460 22.90 -11.54 28.60
CA THR A 460 24.18 -10.85 28.81
C THR A 460 25.16 -10.99 27.65
N ALA A 461 24.75 -11.55 26.51
CA ALA A 461 25.60 -11.69 25.34
C ALA A 461 25.98 -10.31 24.77
N THR A 462 27.22 -10.16 24.33
CA THR A 462 27.76 -8.89 23.86
C THR A 462 27.90 -8.81 22.35
N ALA A 463 27.48 -9.84 21.62
CA ALA A 463 27.52 -9.89 20.15
C ALA A 463 26.53 -10.91 19.61
N ILE A 464 26.04 -10.64 18.41
CA ILE A 464 25.30 -11.55 17.54
C ILE A 464 26.23 -11.97 16.41
N ASP A 465 26.30 -13.26 16.09
CA ASP A 465 27.15 -13.77 15.01
C ASP A 465 26.55 -13.46 13.65
N SER A 466 25.24 -13.72 13.49
CA SER A 466 24.52 -13.40 12.27
C SER A 466 22.99 -13.33 12.48
N VAL A 467 22.34 -12.60 11.58
CA VAL A 467 20.89 -12.58 11.40
C VAL A 467 20.56 -13.10 10.01
N ILE A 468 19.60 -14.00 9.91
CA ILE A 468 19.06 -14.48 8.64
C ILE A 468 17.60 -14.04 8.56
N ILE A 469 17.24 -13.38 7.48
CA ILE A 469 15.86 -12.98 7.21
C ILE A 469 15.37 -13.80 6.03
N ARG A 470 14.31 -14.58 6.25
CA ARG A 470 13.60 -15.32 5.20
C ARG A 470 12.32 -14.61 4.87
N TRP A 471 12.24 -14.13 3.63
CA TRP A 471 11.09 -13.37 3.15
C TRP A 471 10.04 -14.31 2.52
N PRO A 472 8.75 -13.96 2.58
CA PRO A 472 7.69 -14.72 1.90
C PRO A 472 7.94 -14.94 0.41
N SER A 473 8.62 -14.00 -0.26
CA SER A 473 9.04 -14.14 -1.67
C SER A 473 10.03 -15.27 -1.94
N GLY A 474 10.55 -15.94 -0.89
CA GLY A 474 11.65 -16.91 -0.96
C GLY A 474 13.04 -16.25 -0.95
N THR A 475 13.13 -14.93 -0.96
CA THR A 475 14.42 -14.20 -0.79
C THR A 475 14.99 -14.46 0.60
N VAL A 476 16.31 -14.57 0.69
CA VAL A 476 17.02 -14.71 1.98
C VAL A 476 18.09 -13.62 2.10
N ASN A 477 17.99 -12.82 3.15
CA ASN A 477 19.01 -11.86 3.52
C ASN A 477 19.84 -12.41 4.69
N LYS A 478 21.14 -12.12 4.69
CA LYS A 478 22.04 -12.43 5.81
C LYS A 478 22.77 -11.17 6.25
N ILE A 479 22.82 -10.95 7.57
CA ILE A 479 23.51 -9.84 8.21
C ILE A 479 24.48 -10.47 9.19
N CYS A 480 25.75 -10.09 9.15
CA CYS A 480 26.74 -10.64 10.05
C CYS A 480 27.18 -9.61 11.07
N SER A 481 27.33 -10.07 12.31
CA SER A 481 27.78 -9.26 13.44
C SER A 481 27.05 -7.91 13.54
N PRO A 482 25.69 -7.89 13.50
CA PRO A 482 24.97 -6.64 13.63
C PRO A 482 25.25 -5.98 14.98
N ALA A 483 25.12 -4.68 15.05
CA ALA A 483 25.21 -3.96 16.33
C ALA A 483 24.05 -4.35 17.24
N ILE A 484 24.30 -4.61 18.49
CA ILE A 484 23.31 -4.89 19.54
C ILE A 484 22.83 -3.58 20.20
N ASN A 485 21.76 -3.67 20.97
CA ASN A 485 21.14 -2.54 21.70
C ASN A 485 20.74 -1.39 20.75
N GLN A 486 20.20 -1.75 19.61
CA GLN A 486 19.76 -0.81 18.59
C GLN A 486 18.52 -1.35 17.88
N PHE A 487 17.62 -0.43 17.51
CA PHE A 487 16.57 -0.66 16.53
C PHE A 487 17.16 -0.54 15.11
N GLN A 488 16.84 -1.48 14.24
CA GLN A 488 17.31 -1.53 12.86
C GLN A 488 16.16 -1.75 11.89
N GLN A 489 16.24 -1.12 10.71
CA GLN A 489 15.29 -1.33 9.62
C GLN A 489 15.98 -2.00 8.45
N TYR A 490 15.35 -3.05 7.89
CA TYR A 490 15.86 -3.76 6.72
C TYR A 490 14.81 -3.84 5.64
N THR A 491 15.25 -3.55 4.42
CA THR A 491 14.40 -3.68 3.22
C THR A 491 14.79 -4.95 2.47
N GLU A 492 13.81 -5.68 1.99
CA GLU A 492 14.01 -6.88 1.18
C GLU A 492 14.94 -6.60 -0.01
N ASN A 493 15.80 -7.56 -0.33
CA ASN A 493 16.83 -7.47 -1.39
C ASN A 493 17.94 -6.41 -1.18
N THR A 494 18.01 -5.80 -0.01
CA THR A 494 19.09 -4.85 0.32
C THR A 494 20.31 -5.52 0.97
N ASN A 495 20.66 -6.73 0.56
CA ASN A 495 21.87 -7.37 1.05
C ASN A 495 23.07 -6.44 0.83
N PRO A 496 23.77 -6.00 1.88
CA PRO A 496 25.03 -5.34 1.71
C PRO A 496 26.02 -6.38 1.16
N THR A 497 26.20 -6.42 -0.16
CA THR A 497 27.23 -7.25 -0.78
C THR A 497 28.54 -6.48 -0.75
N ILE A 498 29.57 -7.14 -0.21
CA ILE A 498 30.92 -6.62 -0.41
C ILE A 498 31.22 -6.62 -1.91
N ALA A 499 31.70 -5.50 -2.43
CA ALA A 499 32.11 -5.38 -3.82
C ALA A 499 33.59 -5.09 -3.86
N ALA A 500 34.36 -6.11 -4.16
CA ALA A 500 35.82 -6.00 -4.27
C ALA A 500 36.19 -5.05 -5.41
N ALA A 501 37.06 -4.10 -5.15
CA ALA A 501 37.59 -3.17 -6.13
C ALA A 501 38.99 -2.75 -5.71
N TYR A 502 39.85 -2.45 -6.68
CA TYR A 502 41.17 -1.92 -6.39
C TYR A 502 41.69 -1.03 -7.53
N SER A 503 42.65 -0.21 -7.20
CA SER A 503 43.47 0.52 -8.16
C SER A 503 44.94 0.10 -8.05
N SER A 504 45.69 0.30 -9.12
CA SER A 504 47.15 0.00 -9.14
C SER A 504 47.93 1.18 -9.70
N SER A 505 49.13 1.38 -9.18
CA SER A 505 50.09 2.39 -9.65
C SER A 505 51.42 1.74 -9.89
N ALA A 506 51.85 1.71 -11.15
CA ALA A 506 53.09 1.04 -11.55
C ALA A 506 54.29 2.00 -11.56
N ASN A 507 55.40 1.57 -10.96
CA ASN A 507 56.71 2.22 -11.04
C ASN A 507 57.70 1.17 -11.52
N SER A 508 57.84 1.02 -12.86
CA SER A 508 58.61 -0.04 -13.49
C SER A 508 58.07 -1.43 -13.19
N LEU A 509 58.84 -2.33 -12.64
CA LEU A 509 58.43 -3.66 -12.25
C LEU A 509 57.71 -3.69 -10.87
N ASN A 510 57.78 -2.60 -10.11
CA ASN A 510 57.11 -2.49 -8.81
C ASN A 510 55.75 -1.81 -8.94
N VAL A 511 54.73 -2.40 -8.39
CA VAL A 511 53.32 -1.88 -8.44
C VAL A 511 52.78 -1.77 -7.03
N ASP A 512 52.24 -0.61 -6.72
CA ASP A 512 51.45 -0.38 -5.51
C ASP A 512 49.96 -0.61 -5.78
N PHE A 513 49.35 -1.42 -4.98
CA PHE A 513 47.90 -1.71 -5.04
C PHE A 513 47.18 -1.01 -3.90
N THR A 514 46.03 -0.45 -4.20
CA THR A 514 45.19 0.21 -3.21
C THR A 514 43.80 -0.42 -3.24
N ASP A 515 43.36 -0.94 -2.11
CA ASP A 515 42.01 -1.44 -1.92
C ASP A 515 41.00 -0.31 -2.07
N MET A 516 39.96 -0.56 -2.87
CA MET A 516 38.84 0.35 -3.12
C MET A 516 37.50 -0.39 -2.91
N THR A 517 37.52 -1.49 -2.18
CA THR A 517 36.34 -2.28 -1.85
C THR A 517 35.26 -1.42 -1.20
N THR A 518 34.00 -1.55 -1.68
CA THR A 518 32.90 -0.73 -1.23
C THR A 518 31.80 -1.59 -0.58
N VAL A 519 30.84 -0.91 0.04
CA VAL A 519 29.57 -1.39 0.62
C VAL A 519 29.67 -1.93 2.04
N SER A 520 30.66 -2.75 2.39
CA SER A 520 30.92 -3.14 3.80
C SER A 520 32.38 -2.85 4.17
N THR A 521 32.68 -2.76 5.47
CA THR A 521 34.06 -2.58 5.92
C THR A 521 34.78 -3.92 5.81
N PRO A 522 35.76 -4.08 4.89
CA PRO A 522 36.51 -5.33 4.77
C PRO A 522 37.28 -5.65 6.04
N THR A 523 37.27 -6.91 6.45
CA THR A 523 38.04 -7.44 7.58
C THR A 523 39.20 -8.31 7.14
N GLY A 524 39.25 -8.69 5.85
CA GLY A 524 40.37 -9.50 5.30
C GLY A 524 40.55 -9.29 3.80
N TRP A 525 41.80 -9.43 3.38
CA TRP A 525 42.25 -9.31 2.00
C TRP A 525 43.14 -10.49 1.62
N SER A 526 43.05 -10.91 0.36
CA SER A 526 43.99 -11.88 -0.22
C SER A 526 44.27 -11.49 -1.68
N TRP A 527 45.52 -11.14 -1.96
CA TRP A 527 46.01 -10.74 -3.27
C TRP A 527 46.78 -11.88 -3.93
N ASP A 528 46.34 -12.25 -5.13
CA ASP A 528 47.10 -13.11 -6.04
C ASP A 528 47.61 -12.24 -7.19
N PHE A 529 48.92 -12.11 -7.30
CA PHE A 529 49.53 -11.25 -8.31
C PHE A 529 49.65 -11.91 -9.69
N GLY A 530 49.25 -13.16 -9.81
CA GLY A 530 49.28 -13.91 -11.08
C GLY A 530 50.67 -14.28 -11.59
N ASP A 531 51.73 -14.13 -10.79
CA ASP A 531 53.13 -14.40 -11.13
C ASP A 531 53.69 -15.65 -10.41
N GLY A 532 52.83 -16.35 -9.63
CA GLY A 532 53.21 -17.53 -8.84
C GLY A 532 53.90 -17.24 -7.52
N THR A 533 53.98 -16.00 -7.09
CA THR A 533 54.43 -15.64 -5.74
C THR A 533 53.36 -15.95 -4.69
N PRO A 534 53.73 -16.06 -3.38
CA PRO A 534 52.76 -16.25 -2.30
C PRO A 534 51.72 -15.12 -2.25
N LEU A 535 50.49 -15.45 -1.84
CA LEU A 535 49.44 -14.48 -1.63
C LEU A 535 49.81 -13.43 -0.58
N SER A 536 49.38 -12.19 -0.79
CA SER A 536 49.50 -11.12 0.21
C SER A 536 48.19 -10.89 0.94
N THR A 537 48.24 -10.72 2.27
CA THR A 537 47.06 -10.39 3.09
C THR A 537 47.01 -8.93 3.55
N ALA A 538 47.92 -8.11 3.05
CA ALA A 538 47.94 -6.68 3.33
C ALA A 538 46.77 -6.00 2.61
N GLN A 539 46.15 -4.97 3.24
CA GLN A 539 45.09 -4.20 2.59
C GLN A 539 45.59 -3.51 1.32
N ASN A 540 46.74 -2.85 1.40
CA ASN A 540 47.35 -2.10 0.30
C ASN A 540 48.79 -2.60 0.09
N PRO A 541 49.03 -3.69 -0.66
CA PRO A 541 50.34 -4.25 -0.87
C PRO A 541 51.13 -3.52 -1.97
N SER A 542 52.45 -3.53 -1.83
CA SER A 542 53.36 -3.28 -2.96
C SER A 542 53.96 -4.59 -3.41
N HIS A 543 53.99 -4.84 -4.71
CA HIS A 543 54.53 -6.06 -5.30
C HIS A 543 55.51 -5.77 -6.43
N THR A 544 56.62 -6.53 -6.49
CA THR A 544 57.58 -6.41 -7.55
C THR A 544 57.50 -7.63 -8.46
N PHE A 545 57.07 -7.43 -9.68
CA PHE A 545 56.97 -8.49 -10.69
C PHE A 545 58.33 -8.92 -11.23
N PRO A 546 58.52 -10.21 -11.57
CA PRO A 546 59.83 -10.73 -12.00
C PRO A 546 60.27 -10.27 -13.39
N SER A 547 59.34 -9.87 -14.25
CA SER A 547 59.62 -9.41 -15.63
C SER A 547 58.46 -8.56 -16.17
N SER A 548 58.72 -7.89 -17.29
CA SER A 548 57.64 -7.30 -18.08
C SER A 548 56.70 -8.38 -18.62
N GLY A 549 55.40 -8.14 -18.57
CA GLY A 549 54.37 -9.07 -19.02
C GLY A 549 52.95 -8.63 -18.61
N LEU A 550 51.96 -9.33 -19.10
CA LEU A 550 50.59 -9.21 -18.65
C LEU A 550 50.31 -10.17 -17.49
N TYR A 551 49.92 -9.64 -16.37
CA TYR A 551 49.60 -10.41 -15.15
C TYR A 551 48.17 -10.22 -14.76
N SER A 552 47.46 -11.30 -14.53
CA SER A 552 46.11 -11.25 -14.01
C SER A 552 46.12 -11.17 -12.49
N VAL A 553 45.95 -9.99 -11.94
CA VAL A 553 45.97 -9.75 -10.51
C VAL A 553 44.59 -9.83 -9.91
N CYS A 554 44.41 -10.67 -8.88
CA CYS A 554 43.13 -10.87 -8.24
C CYS A 554 43.17 -10.37 -6.78
N LEU A 555 42.17 -9.55 -6.40
CA LEU A 555 41.86 -9.24 -5.02
C LEU A 555 40.66 -10.04 -4.57
N THR A 556 40.81 -10.80 -3.51
CA THR A 556 39.72 -11.36 -2.74
C THR A 556 39.54 -10.52 -1.49
N SER A 557 38.36 -9.91 -1.32
CA SER A 557 38.00 -9.15 -0.12
C SER A 557 36.90 -9.85 0.64
N THR A 558 36.94 -9.83 1.97
CA THR A 558 35.92 -10.37 2.84
C THR A 558 35.62 -9.44 4.02
N ASP A 559 34.33 -9.33 4.39
CA ASP A 559 33.93 -8.68 5.64
C ASP A 559 33.68 -9.66 6.77
N GLY A 560 34.03 -10.94 6.57
CA GLY A 560 33.78 -12.05 7.50
C GLY A 560 32.44 -12.75 7.24
N CYS A 561 31.56 -12.14 6.45
CA CYS A 561 30.24 -12.66 6.09
C CYS A 561 30.17 -13.05 4.61
N PHE A 562 30.60 -12.14 3.78
CA PHE A 562 30.63 -12.28 2.34
C PHE A 562 32.07 -12.20 1.84
N THR A 563 32.27 -12.72 0.65
CA THR A 563 33.56 -12.69 -0.02
C THR A 563 33.30 -12.35 -1.49
N ASP A 564 34.03 -11.38 -2.01
CA ASP A 564 34.02 -11.05 -3.43
C ASP A 564 35.44 -11.06 -4.01
N VAL A 565 35.50 -11.33 -5.30
CA VAL A 565 36.78 -11.46 -6.02
C VAL A 565 36.74 -10.65 -7.29
N ILE A 566 37.71 -9.77 -7.46
CA ILE A 566 37.91 -9.07 -8.71
C ILE A 566 39.30 -9.38 -9.26
N CYS A 567 39.40 -9.68 -10.55
CA CYS A 567 40.65 -9.86 -11.27
C CYS A 567 40.78 -8.83 -12.37
N GLN A 568 41.92 -8.23 -12.50
CA GLN A 568 42.25 -7.30 -13.57
C GLN A 568 43.59 -7.67 -14.21
N ASP A 569 43.64 -7.58 -15.53
CA ASP A 569 44.89 -7.79 -16.27
C ASP A 569 45.74 -6.52 -16.23
N ILE A 570 46.92 -6.59 -15.65
CA ILE A 570 47.84 -5.47 -15.50
C ILE A 570 49.06 -5.70 -16.36
N LEU A 571 49.30 -4.77 -17.28
CA LEU A 571 50.50 -4.79 -18.12
C LEU A 571 51.70 -4.18 -17.36
N ILE A 572 52.63 -5.00 -16.98
CA ILE A 572 53.88 -4.60 -16.36
C ILE A 572 54.94 -4.37 -17.45
N ASN A 573 55.46 -3.17 -17.51
CA ASN A 573 56.45 -2.81 -18.51
C ASN A 573 57.71 -2.17 -17.83
N ALA A 574 58.87 -2.70 -18.15
CA ALA A 574 60.16 -2.13 -17.70
C ALA A 574 60.49 -0.81 -18.43
N CYS A 575 59.83 -0.57 -19.54
CA CYS A 575 59.87 0.70 -20.27
C CYS A 575 58.57 1.47 -19.96
N PHE A 576 58.69 2.65 -19.41
CA PHE A 576 57.53 3.52 -19.18
C PHE A 576 57.10 4.19 -20.45
N GLN A 577 56.06 3.62 -21.07
CA GLN A 577 55.40 4.25 -22.17
C GLN A 577 54.67 5.53 -21.68
N SER A 578 54.76 6.60 -22.44
CA SER A 578 54.03 7.82 -22.17
C SER A 578 52.51 7.53 -22.26
N ILE A 579 51.72 8.09 -21.37
CA ILE A 579 50.29 7.87 -21.29
C ILE A 579 49.58 8.99 -22.06
N PRO A 580 48.88 8.71 -23.16
CA PRO A 580 48.12 9.72 -23.90
C PRO A 580 46.96 10.24 -23.06
N GLY A 581 46.77 11.53 -23.07
CA GLY A 581 45.69 12.21 -22.46
C GLY A 581 45.45 13.58 -23.09
N PHE A 582 44.23 14.08 -23.05
CA PHE A 582 43.97 15.40 -23.58
C PHE A 582 42.78 16.06 -22.89
N SER A 583 42.72 17.38 -23.06
CA SER A 583 41.58 18.18 -22.62
C SER A 583 40.97 18.88 -23.85
N ILE A 584 39.71 19.24 -23.73
CA ILE A 584 38.96 19.94 -24.79
C ILE A 584 38.45 21.27 -24.25
N THR A 585 38.45 22.28 -25.15
CA THR A 585 37.88 23.59 -24.86
C THR A 585 36.99 24.01 -26.05
N PRO A 586 35.69 24.24 -25.83
CA PRO A 586 34.83 24.78 -26.89
C PRO A 586 35.33 26.19 -27.34
N ASN A 587 35.45 26.38 -28.64
CA ASN A 587 35.93 27.61 -29.25
C ASN A 587 34.95 28.14 -30.32
N GLY A 588 33.67 27.99 -30.05
CA GLY A 588 32.59 28.40 -30.94
C GLY A 588 31.59 27.26 -31.24
N ILE A 589 30.57 27.52 -32.04
CA ILE A 589 29.57 26.54 -32.41
C ILE A 589 30.24 25.44 -33.26
N GLY A 590 30.22 24.21 -32.76
CA GLY A 590 30.81 23.03 -33.41
C GLY A 590 32.35 23.06 -33.49
N THR A 591 33.02 24.02 -32.91
CA THR A 591 34.48 24.15 -32.93
C THR A 591 35.08 23.81 -31.58
N ILE A 592 36.02 22.89 -31.56
CA ILE A 592 36.72 22.43 -30.34
C ILE A 592 38.23 22.56 -30.48
N ASP A 593 38.86 23.17 -29.49
CA ASP A 593 40.30 23.14 -29.33
C ASP A 593 40.70 21.94 -28.47
N PHE A 594 41.62 21.15 -28.97
CA PHE A 594 42.21 19.99 -28.27
C PHE A 594 43.58 20.35 -27.76
N THR A 595 43.82 20.07 -26.47
CA THR A 595 45.09 20.33 -25.82
C THR A 595 45.67 19.05 -25.29
N ASP A 596 46.87 18.72 -25.73
CA ASP A 596 47.63 17.59 -25.21
C ASP A 596 47.87 17.72 -23.71
N ALA A 597 47.49 16.69 -23.00
CA ALA A 597 47.72 16.54 -21.55
C ALA A 597 48.36 15.18 -21.24
N SER A 598 49.09 14.62 -22.20
CA SER A 598 49.78 13.33 -22.05
C SER A 598 50.80 13.39 -20.91
N ILE A 599 50.89 12.31 -20.15
CA ILE A 599 51.93 12.12 -19.14
C ILE A 599 53.18 11.59 -19.89
N GLU A 600 54.19 12.40 -19.99
CA GLU A 600 55.43 12.06 -20.67
C GLU A 600 56.33 11.25 -19.73
N ASN A 601 56.32 9.93 -19.88
CA ASN A 601 57.21 9.01 -19.19
C ASN A 601 58.46 8.68 -20.05
N SER A 602 58.36 8.85 -21.33
CA SER A 602 59.40 8.78 -22.35
C SER A 602 59.16 9.91 -23.36
N THR A 603 60.21 10.44 -24.00
CA THR A 603 60.06 11.55 -24.96
C THR A 603 59.07 11.17 -26.09
N ILE A 604 57.93 11.88 -26.16
CA ILE A 604 56.97 11.69 -27.23
C ILE A 604 57.53 12.18 -28.56
N THR A 605 57.57 11.31 -29.54
CA THR A 605 58.14 11.56 -30.85
C THR A 605 57.12 11.93 -31.94
N SER A 606 55.84 11.55 -31.76
CA SER A 606 54.75 11.93 -32.66
C SER A 606 53.39 11.89 -32.03
N TYR A 607 52.49 12.70 -32.58
CA TYR A 607 51.08 12.81 -32.25
C TYR A 607 50.23 12.43 -33.46
N SER A 608 49.05 11.82 -33.25
CA SER A 608 48.05 11.61 -34.32
C SER A 608 46.66 11.68 -33.68
N TRP A 609 45.86 12.66 -34.11
CA TRP A 609 44.53 12.88 -33.68
C TRP A 609 43.50 12.34 -34.70
N ASP A 610 42.62 11.50 -34.28
CA ASP A 610 41.41 11.10 -35.00
C ASP A 610 40.22 11.73 -34.29
N PHE A 611 39.45 12.57 -35.00
CA PHE A 611 38.33 13.32 -34.43
C PHE A 611 37.02 12.55 -34.40
N GLY A 612 37.01 11.30 -34.97
CA GLY A 612 35.87 10.41 -34.90
C GLY A 612 34.71 10.76 -35.87
N ASP A 613 34.87 11.81 -36.67
CA ASP A 613 33.87 12.27 -37.65
C ASP A 613 34.19 11.86 -39.10
N GLY A 614 35.23 11.07 -39.29
CA GLY A 614 35.69 10.59 -40.61
C GLY A 614 36.53 11.59 -41.40
N THR A 615 36.91 12.72 -40.80
CA THR A 615 37.90 13.64 -41.40
C THR A 615 39.30 13.10 -41.29
N ALA A 616 40.26 13.72 -41.99
CA ALA A 616 41.67 13.30 -41.93
C ALA A 616 42.27 13.57 -40.53
N THR A 617 43.13 12.65 -40.06
CA THR A 617 43.84 12.79 -38.78
C THR A 617 44.79 14.00 -38.80
N SER A 618 44.99 14.59 -37.58
CA SER A 618 45.93 15.73 -37.40
C SER A 618 47.20 15.30 -36.68
N PRO A 619 48.42 15.61 -37.15
CA PRO A 619 49.65 15.37 -36.46
C PRO A 619 50.06 16.51 -35.48
N THR A 620 49.29 17.53 -35.36
CA THR A 620 49.54 18.72 -34.51
C THR A 620 49.37 18.36 -33.02
N GLN A 621 50.26 18.78 -32.15
CA GLN A 621 50.16 18.47 -30.74
C GLN A 621 48.85 19.02 -30.12
N ASN A 622 48.44 20.24 -30.46
CA ASN A 622 47.26 20.93 -30.00
C ASN A 622 46.40 21.40 -31.19
N PRO A 623 45.57 20.57 -31.84
CA PRO A 623 44.77 20.94 -32.96
C PRO A 623 43.46 21.64 -32.57
N THR A 624 42.91 22.45 -33.46
CA THR A 624 41.50 22.89 -33.46
C THR A 624 40.74 22.11 -34.53
N HIS A 625 39.58 21.62 -34.24
CA HIS A 625 38.72 20.89 -35.19
C HIS A 625 37.29 21.45 -35.20
N VAL A 626 36.67 21.41 -36.39
CA VAL A 626 35.31 21.89 -36.62
C VAL A 626 34.43 20.75 -37.07
N TYR A 627 33.42 20.40 -36.25
CA TYR A 627 32.43 19.40 -36.52
C TYR A 627 31.27 19.98 -37.35
N ALA A 628 30.86 19.23 -38.38
CA ALA A 628 29.81 19.68 -39.29
C ALA A 628 28.37 19.37 -38.79
N SER A 629 28.23 18.49 -37.78
CA SER A 629 26.93 18.08 -37.24
C SER A 629 27.03 17.83 -35.73
N SER A 630 25.89 17.89 -35.05
CA SER A 630 25.76 17.44 -33.66
C SER A 630 25.95 15.94 -33.55
N GLY A 631 26.53 15.48 -32.45
CA GLY A 631 26.74 14.05 -32.18
C GLY A 631 27.78 13.83 -31.10
N THR A 632 27.96 12.58 -30.72
CA THR A 632 29.06 12.17 -29.88
C THR A 632 30.12 11.52 -30.77
N PHE A 633 31.30 12.08 -30.77
CA PHE A 633 32.43 11.64 -31.56
C PHE A 633 33.50 11.06 -30.66
N SER A 634 33.93 9.83 -30.92
CA SER A 634 35.01 9.22 -30.16
C SER A 634 36.36 9.75 -30.70
N VAL A 635 36.92 10.74 -29.97
CA VAL A 635 38.16 11.38 -30.37
C VAL A 635 39.31 10.62 -29.76
N CYS A 636 40.27 10.24 -30.59
CA CYS A 636 41.43 9.49 -30.18
C CYS A 636 42.72 10.25 -30.38
N LEU A 637 43.55 10.35 -29.35
CA LEU A 637 44.94 10.79 -29.41
C LEU A 637 45.85 9.58 -29.36
N THR A 638 46.60 9.38 -30.40
CA THR A 638 47.71 8.40 -30.45
C THR A 638 49.02 9.13 -30.28
N ILE A 639 49.83 8.72 -29.33
CA ILE A 639 51.20 9.20 -29.14
C ILE A 639 52.18 8.05 -29.37
N THR A 640 53.38 8.36 -29.84
CA THR A 640 54.47 7.41 -29.98
C THR A 640 55.69 7.94 -29.25
N ASP A 641 56.33 7.11 -28.47
CA ASP A 641 57.60 7.40 -27.78
C ASP A 641 58.62 6.27 -27.99
N GLY A 642 59.74 6.31 -27.26
CA GLY A 642 60.75 5.28 -27.34
C GLY A 642 60.33 3.90 -26.85
N CYS A 643 59.22 3.79 -26.14
CA CYS A 643 58.68 2.55 -25.58
C CYS A 643 57.58 1.93 -26.44
N GLY A 644 57.02 2.67 -27.38
CA GLY A 644 55.94 2.20 -28.24
C GLY A 644 54.93 3.27 -28.60
N THR A 645 53.77 2.81 -29.04
CA THR A 645 52.64 3.67 -29.40
C THR A 645 51.48 3.35 -28.48
N ASP A 646 50.86 4.40 -27.90
CA ASP A 646 49.68 4.25 -27.07
C ASP A 646 48.60 5.22 -27.52
N ILE A 647 47.34 4.89 -27.19
CA ILE A 647 46.18 5.59 -27.67
C ILE A 647 45.21 5.83 -26.50
N SER A 648 44.67 7.04 -26.44
CA SER A 648 43.55 7.40 -25.55
C SER A 648 42.43 7.99 -26.35
N CYS A 649 41.22 7.48 -26.11
CA CYS A 649 40.01 7.94 -26.76
C CYS A 649 39.03 8.49 -25.71
N GLN A 650 38.40 9.58 -26.05
CA GLN A 650 37.37 10.22 -25.24
C GLN A 650 36.19 10.61 -26.11
N ASP A 651 35.00 10.33 -25.63
CA ASP A 651 33.79 10.76 -26.31
C ASP A 651 33.57 12.26 -26.08
N VAL A 652 33.50 12.99 -27.20
CA VAL A 652 33.26 14.44 -27.23
C VAL A 652 31.87 14.69 -27.81
N SER A 653 31.01 15.23 -26.98
CA SER A 653 29.67 15.57 -27.41
C SER A 653 29.64 16.97 -28.00
N ILE A 654 29.35 17.04 -29.27
CA ILE A 654 29.22 18.29 -30.05
C ILE A 654 27.76 18.62 -30.12
N CYS A 655 27.46 19.83 -29.73
CA CYS A 655 26.12 20.35 -29.72
C CYS A 655 26.01 21.59 -30.59
N ILE A 656 25.38 21.42 -31.73
CA ILE A 656 25.02 22.50 -32.67
C ILE A 656 23.53 22.67 -32.51
N PRO A 657 23.05 23.76 -31.91
CA PRO A 657 21.64 23.94 -31.65
C PRO A 657 20.81 23.95 -32.92
N SER A 658 19.66 23.33 -32.90
CA SER A 658 18.66 23.45 -33.95
C SER A 658 18.08 24.87 -33.93
N VAL A 659 17.61 25.35 -35.06
CA VAL A 659 17.05 26.70 -35.20
C VAL A 659 15.55 26.58 -35.42
N SER A 660 14.78 27.23 -34.59
CA SER A 660 13.32 27.22 -34.67
C SER A 660 12.82 27.96 -35.90
N GLY A 661 11.78 27.41 -36.51
CA GLY A 661 11.09 27.99 -37.65
C GLY A 661 9.71 27.39 -37.82
N PHE A 662 8.73 28.15 -38.24
CA PHE A 662 7.43 27.60 -38.57
C PHE A 662 6.72 28.40 -39.65
N SER A 663 5.75 27.76 -40.29
CA SER A 663 4.78 28.39 -41.18
C SER A 663 3.36 28.09 -40.72
N TYR A 664 2.43 28.93 -41.17
CA TYR A 664 1.03 28.72 -40.81
C TYR A 664 0.08 28.99 -41.95
N THR A 665 -1.07 28.32 -41.96
CA THR A 665 -2.14 28.52 -42.96
C THR A 665 -3.50 28.52 -42.28
N PRO A 666 -4.40 29.46 -42.56
CA PRO A 666 -5.76 29.42 -42.04
C PRO A 666 -6.48 28.13 -42.52
N ASN A 667 -7.14 27.43 -41.59
CA ASN A 667 -7.84 26.15 -41.81
C ASN A 667 -9.26 26.19 -41.23
N GLY A 668 -10.10 27.04 -41.82
CA GLY A 668 -11.50 27.15 -41.37
C GLY A 668 -11.81 28.36 -40.50
N VAL A 669 -12.86 28.24 -39.72
CA VAL A 669 -13.33 29.31 -38.84
C VAL A 669 -12.54 29.30 -37.52
N ALA A 670 -11.85 30.41 -37.29
CA ALA A 670 -10.99 30.59 -36.09
C ALA A 670 -9.93 29.47 -35.89
N SER A 671 -9.59 28.77 -36.96
CA SER A 671 -8.63 27.66 -36.89
C SER A 671 -7.46 27.90 -37.86
N VAL A 672 -6.27 27.54 -37.45
CA VAL A 672 -5.01 27.72 -38.16
C VAL A 672 -4.15 26.47 -38.03
N ASP A 673 -3.63 26.01 -39.15
CA ASP A 673 -2.63 24.95 -39.22
C ASP A 673 -1.25 25.53 -39.04
N PHE A 674 -0.50 25.03 -38.10
CA PHE A 674 0.90 25.35 -37.88
C PHE A 674 1.79 24.17 -38.28
N THR A 675 2.81 24.45 -39.04
CA THR A 675 3.75 23.45 -39.54
C THR A 675 5.17 23.84 -39.16
N ASP A 676 5.84 22.91 -38.51
CA ASP A 676 7.26 23.07 -38.22
C ASP A 676 8.10 23.22 -39.50
N ALA A 677 9.00 24.18 -39.45
CA ALA A 677 9.98 24.46 -40.49
C ALA A 677 11.36 24.71 -39.88
N SER A 678 11.60 24.16 -38.70
CA SER A 678 12.86 24.29 -38.00
C SER A 678 14.01 23.62 -38.73
N ILE A 679 15.19 24.15 -38.56
CA ILE A 679 16.42 23.54 -39.11
C ILE A 679 16.98 22.63 -38.03
N GLU A 680 16.92 21.32 -38.27
CA GLU A 680 17.38 20.29 -37.34
C GLU A 680 18.90 20.08 -37.47
N ASN A 681 19.65 20.69 -36.55
CA ASN A 681 21.11 20.44 -36.40
C ASN A 681 21.42 19.39 -35.34
N SER A 682 20.48 19.11 -34.49
CA SER A 682 20.47 18.05 -33.46
C SER A 682 19.03 17.54 -33.39
N THR A 683 18.83 16.27 -33.02
CA THR A 683 17.48 15.68 -32.91
C THR A 683 16.61 16.49 -31.96
N ILE A 684 15.58 17.12 -32.54
CA ILE A 684 14.62 17.87 -31.71
C ILE A 684 13.83 16.89 -30.83
N THR A 685 13.92 17.06 -29.53
CA THR A 685 13.32 16.16 -28.54
C THR A 685 11.95 16.65 -28.09
N SER A 686 11.69 17.93 -28.21
CA SER A 686 10.38 18.49 -27.88
C SER A 686 10.08 19.76 -28.65
N TYR A 687 8.79 19.90 -28.89
CA TYR A 687 8.18 21.12 -29.43
C TYR A 687 7.27 21.71 -28.36
N SER A 688 7.20 23.00 -28.30
CA SER A 688 6.27 23.71 -27.42
C SER A 688 5.73 24.92 -28.16
N TRP A 689 4.47 24.82 -28.53
CA TRP A 689 3.73 25.92 -29.13
C TRP A 689 3.05 26.71 -28.00
N ASP A 690 3.17 28.03 -28.07
CA ASP A 690 2.33 28.95 -27.31
C ASP A 690 1.55 29.76 -28.35
N PHE A 691 0.23 29.63 -28.32
CA PHE A 691 -0.61 30.28 -29.36
C PHE A 691 -0.98 31.70 -29.03
N GLY A 692 -0.49 32.25 -27.91
CA GLY A 692 -0.75 33.61 -27.49
C GLY A 692 -2.17 33.87 -26.98
N ASP A 693 -2.96 32.80 -26.85
CA ASP A 693 -4.32 32.81 -26.29
C ASP A 693 -4.41 32.13 -24.91
N GLY A 694 -3.25 31.79 -24.35
CA GLY A 694 -3.10 31.09 -23.07
C GLY A 694 -3.11 29.58 -23.18
N THR A 695 -3.18 29.03 -24.39
CA THR A 695 -3.08 27.59 -24.64
C THR A 695 -1.75 27.23 -25.27
N THR A 696 -1.34 25.98 -25.09
CA THR A 696 -0.06 25.47 -25.56
C THR A 696 -0.22 24.09 -26.19
N SER A 697 0.75 23.64 -27.00
CA SER A 697 0.80 22.30 -27.55
C SER A 697 2.24 21.80 -27.68
N SER A 698 2.42 20.47 -27.60
CA SER A 698 3.71 19.82 -27.81
C SER A 698 3.80 19.03 -29.13
N ALA A 699 2.84 19.13 -30.00
CA ALA A 699 2.85 18.44 -31.29
C ALA A 699 3.84 19.12 -32.27
N THR A 700 4.48 18.35 -33.13
CA THR A 700 5.39 18.89 -34.18
C THR A 700 4.64 19.81 -35.14
N ASN A 701 3.47 19.33 -35.60
CA ASN A 701 2.55 20.13 -36.44
C ASN A 701 1.19 20.10 -35.76
N ILE A 702 0.48 21.18 -35.79
CA ILE A 702 -0.78 21.30 -35.06
C ILE A 702 -1.79 22.20 -35.75
N THR A 703 -3.03 21.76 -35.74
CA THR A 703 -4.16 22.65 -36.05
C THR A 703 -4.65 23.22 -34.73
N HIS A 704 -4.64 24.53 -34.58
CA HIS A 704 -5.14 25.21 -33.41
C HIS A 704 -6.38 26.02 -33.68
N GLY A 705 -7.38 25.89 -32.81
CA GLY A 705 -8.60 26.67 -32.86
C GLY A 705 -8.60 27.78 -31.79
N PHE A 706 -8.68 29.02 -32.23
CA PHE A 706 -8.71 30.18 -31.35
C PHE A 706 -10.14 30.48 -30.88
N ILE A 707 -10.29 30.89 -29.64
CA ILE A 707 -11.62 31.18 -29.06
C ILE A 707 -12.31 32.36 -29.71
N SER A 708 -11.55 33.35 -30.25
CA SER A 708 -12.08 34.55 -30.88
C SER A 708 -11.18 35.02 -32.02
N ALA A 709 -11.74 35.86 -32.87
CA ALA A 709 -10.96 36.60 -33.87
C ALA A 709 -9.99 37.57 -33.21
N GLY A 710 -8.80 37.68 -33.71
CA GLY A 710 -7.77 38.56 -33.21
C GLY A 710 -6.42 38.36 -33.84
N THR A 711 -5.45 39.10 -33.37
CA THR A 711 -4.04 38.86 -33.71
C THR A 711 -3.40 38.24 -32.48
N TYR A 712 -2.83 37.06 -32.69
CA TYR A 712 -2.16 36.28 -31.66
C TYR A 712 -0.67 36.15 -31.98
N THR A 713 0.17 36.44 -31.06
CA THR A 713 1.60 36.20 -31.18
C THR A 713 1.87 34.75 -30.85
N VAL A 714 2.08 33.94 -31.86
CA VAL A 714 2.33 32.48 -31.72
C VAL A 714 3.83 32.24 -31.67
N CYS A 715 4.26 31.51 -30.69
CA CYS A 715 5.65 31.13 -30.50
C CYS A 715 5.85 29.64 -30.61
N LEU A 716 6.85 29.19 -31.34
CA LEU A 716 7.35 27.83 -31.33
C LEU A 716 8.69 27.80 -30.61
N THR A 717 8.75 27.06 -29.54
CA THR A 717 10.00 26.67 -28.87
C THR A 717 10.32 25.24 -29.26
N ILE A 718 11.49 25.02 -29.77
CA ILE A 718 12.04 23.68 -29.97
C ILE A 718 13.13 23.45 -28.92
N THR A 719 13.25 22.21 -28.51
CA THR A 719 14.32 21.79 -27.59
C THR A 719 14.98 20.56 -28.16
N ASP A 720 16.27 20.58 -28.21
CA ASP A 720 17.11 19.44 -28.53
C ASP A 720 18.10 19.19 -27.39
N ALA A 721 19.01 18.26 -27.58
CA ALA A 721 20.05 17.98 -26.60
C ALA A 721 21.01 19.17 -26.35
N CYS A 722 21.01 20.17 -27.24
CA CYS A 722 21.90 21.33 -27.23
C CYS A 722 21.27 22.57 -26.60
N GLY A 723 19.98 22.57 -26.37
CA GLY A 723 19.27 23.68 -25.75
C GLY A 723 17.90 23.90 -26.38
N SER A 724 17.38 25.08 -26.16
CA SER A 724 16.09 25.47 -26.71
C SER A 724 16.25 26.74 -27.54
N ASP A 725 15.56 26.78 -28.66
CA ASP A 725 15.43 27.99 -29.49
C ASP A 725 13.97 28.32 -29.71
N VAL A 726 13.65 29.59 -29.84
CA VAL A 726 12.28 30.07 -29.93
C VAL A 726 12.09 31.10 -31.02
N ILE A 727 11.05 30.94 -31.82
CA ILE A 727 10.60 31.93 -32.78
C ILE A 727 9.13 32.28 -32.53
N CYS A 728 8.82 33.58 -32.67
CA CYS A 728 7.45 34.07 -32.52
C CYS A 728 7.02 34.82 -33.79
N GLN A 729 5.75 34.65 -34.19
CA GLN A 729 5.14 35.36 -35.34
C GLN A 729 3.70 35.76 -34.97
N ASP A 730 3.26 36.90 -35.50
CA ASP A 730 1.89 37.36 -35.32
C ASP A 730 0.97 36.68 -36.36
N VAL A 731 -0.08 36.03 -35.87
CA VAL A 731 -1.06 35.28 -36.66
C VAL A 731 -2.43 35.98 -36.52
N ILE A 732 -3.00 36.32 -37.66
CA ILE A 732 -4.32 36.98 -37.71
C ILE A 732 -5.39 35.89 -37.89
N VAL A 733 -6.27 35.78 -36.89
CA VAL A 733 -7.39 34.86 -36.90
C VAL A 733 -8.70 35.58 -37.13
N THR A 734 -9.47 35.09 -38.09
CA THR A 734 -10.78 35.67 -38.41
C THR A 734 -11.89 34.68 -38.06
N CYS A 735 -12.94 35.19 -37.51
CA CYS A 735 -14.04 34.35 -36.98
C CYS A 735 -15.39 35.07 -37.18
N PRO A 736 -16.24 34.59 -38.08
CA PRO A 736 -17.57 35.18 -38.25
C PRO A 736 -18.49 34.75 -37.08
N VAL A 737 -19.21 35.67 -36.51
CA VAL A 737 -20.17 35.43 -35.44
C VAL A 737 -21.39 34.64 -35.92
N PRO A 738 -22.04 33.82 -35.10
CA PRO A 738 -23.24 33.08 -35.45
C PRO A 738 -24.42 33.96 -35.73
N THR A 739 -25.41 33.47 -36.44
CA THR A 739 -26.70 34.13 -36.65
C THR A 739 -27.81 33.30 -35.99
N ALA A 740 -28.42 33.84 -34.96
CA ALA A 740 -29.52 33.18 -34.25
C ALA A 740 -30.83 33.19 -35.08
N GLY A 741 -31.53 32.09 -35.10
CA GLY A 741 -32.85 31.95 -35.69
C GLY A 741 -33.58 30.73 -35.17
N PHE A 742 -34.92 30.81 -35.10
CA PHE A 742 -35.70 29.66 -34.70
C PHE A 742 -37.13 29.71 -35.29
N ASN A 743 -37.78 28.56 -35.27
CA ASN A 743 -39.20 28.41 -35.65
C ASN A 743 -39.92 27.68 -34.50
N THR A 744 -41.21 27.97 -34.40
CA THR A 744 -42.06 27.31 -33.41
C THR A 744 -43.03 26.36 -34.12
N SER A 745 -43.26 25.20 -33.53
CA SER A 745 -44.28 24.26 -33.96
C SER A 745 -45.10 23.82 -32.73
N GLY A 746 -46.37 24.01 -32.79
CA GLY A 746 -47.33 23.77 -31.74
C GLY A 746 -48.51 24.71 -31.97
N ASN A 747 -49.65 24.16 -32.24
CA ASN A 747 -50.84 24.96 -32.67
C ASN A 747 -51.50 25.63 -31.46
N GLY A 748 -50.76 26.48 -30.71
CA GLY A 748 -51.34 27.29 -29.65
C GLY A 748 -51.72 26.55 -28.37
N PHE A 749 -51.22 25.30 -28.15
CA PHE A 749 -51.46 24.49 -26.97
C PHE A 749 -50.33 24.63 -25.95
N GLU A 750 -50.55 24.14 -24.74
CA GLU A 750 -49.62 24.26 -23.59
C GLU A 750 -48.16 23.91 -23.89
N THR A 751 -47.94 22.98 -24.81
CA THR A 751 -46.59 22.54 -25.17
C THR A 751 -46.21 23.05 -26.55
N VAL A 752 -45.12 23.82 -26.61
CA VAL A 752 -44.56 24.34 -27.85
C VAL A 752 -43.17 23.74 -28.08
N SER A 753 -42.97 23.24 -29.25
CA SER A 753 -41.64 22.80 -29.70
C SER A 753 -40.95 23.92 -30.45
N PHE A 754 -39.71 24.20 -30.06
CA PHE A 754 -38.88 25.20 -30.68
C PHE A 754 -37.82 24.48 -31.54
N THR A 755 -37.74 24.86 -32.80
CA THR A 755 -36.76 24.27 -33.73
C THR A 755 -35.75 25.35 -34.05
N ASN A 756 -34.55 25.09 -33.67
CA ASN A 756 -33.42 25.96 -33.98
C ASN A 756 -33.14 25.99 -35.49
N SER A 757 -32.97 27.17 -36.01
CA SER A 757 -32.59 27.40 -37.43
C SER A 757 -31.39 28.36 -37.53
N SER A 758 -30.65 28.52 -36.47
CA SER A 758 -29.46 29.34 -36.40
C SER A 758 -28.37 28.79 -37.33
N THR A 759 -27.52 29.66 -37.77
CA THR A 759 -26.36 29.31 -38.58
C THR A 759 -25.08 29.79 -37.88
N SER A 760 -24.14 28.90 -37.75
CA SER A 760 -22.78 29.16 -37.29
C SER A 760 -21.80 28.53 -38.25
N ALA A 761 -20.67 29.16 -38.39
CA ALA A 761 -19.55 28.65 -39.16
C ALA A 761 -18.48 27.98 -38.27
N ALA A 762 -18.59 28.17 -36.93
CA ALA A 762 -17.57 27.75 -36.00
C ALA A 762 -17.79 26.34 -35.40
N GLY A 763 -19.04 25.87 -35.39
CA GLY A 763 -19.41 24.65 -34.64
C GLY A 763 -19.29 24.83 -33.11
N ASN A 764 -19.76 23.84 -32.35
CA ASN A 764 -19.79 23.90 -30.88
C ASN A 764 -20.68 25.02 -30.32
N GLU A 765 -21.79 25.29 -30.99
CA GLU A 765 -22.75 26.28 -30.55
C GLU A 765 -23.37 25.84 -29.22
N THR A 766 -23.52 26.78 -28.33
CA THR A 766 -24.39 26.68 -27.18
C THR A 766 -25.64 27.51 -27.40
N TYR A 767 -26.72 27.01 -26.89
CA TYR A 767 -28.03 27.63 -27.05
C TYR A 767 -28.55 27.99 -25.68
N THR A 768 -29.17 29.13 -25.59
CA THR A 768 -29.88 29.55 -24.35
C THR A 768 -31.25 30.08 -24.74
N TRP A 769 -32.24 29.39 -24.29
CA TRP A 769 -33.62 29.74 -24.53
C TRP A 769 -34.22 30.41 -23.29
N ASP A 770 -34.79 31.56 -23.46
CA ASP A 770 -35.70 32.22 -22.50
C ASP A 770 -37.10 32.18 -23.07
N PHE A 771 -38.01 31.49 -22.41
CA PHE A 771 -39.36 31.28 -22.89
C PHE A 771 -40.31 32.41 -22.56
N GLY A 772 -39.85 33.43 -21.89
CA GLY A 772 -40.60 34.67 -21.62
C GLY A 772 -41.69 34.55 -20.57
N ASP A 773 -41.79 33.41 -19.88
CA ASP A 773 -42.79 33.13 -18.87
C ASP A 773 -42.22 33.16 -17.43
N GLY A 774 -40.94 33.52 -17.29
CA GLY A 774 -40.24 33.56 -16.03
C GLY A 774 -39.72 32.21 -15.53
N SER A 775 -39.82 31.17 -16.34
CA SER A 775 -39.12 29.90 -16.09
C SER A 775 -37.61 30.03 -16.24
N ALA A 776 -36.87 29.08 -15.74
CA ALA A 776 -35.44 29.04 -15.93
C ALA A 776 -35.08 28.84 -17.42
N THR A 777 -34.02 29.51 -17.89
CA THR A 777 -33.54 29.35 -19.27
C THR A 777 -33.11 27.91 -19.53
N GLU A 778 -33.26 27.42 -20.76
CA GLU A 778 -32.91 26.08 -21.19
C GLU A 778 -31.79 26.08 -22.26
N GLY A 779 -30.86 25.10 -22.19
CA GLY A 779 -29.70 25.00 -23.07
C GLY A 779 -29.82 24.01 -24.23
N GLY A 780 -30.95 23.44 -24.48
CA GLY A 780 -31.17 22.47 -25.54
C GLY A 780 -31.16 23.08 -26.95
N GLN A 781 -30.64 22.37 -27.97
CA GLN A 781 -30.58 22.88 -29.34
C GLN A 781 -31.99 23.19 -29.89
N SER A 782 -32.96 22.36 -29.62
CA SER A 782 -34.35 22.49 -30.07
C SER A 782 -35.29 21.99 -28.98
N PRO A 783 -35.53 22.80 -27.92
CA PRO A 783 -36.30 22.38 -26.76
C PRO A 783 -37.80 22.34 -27.00
N THR A 784 -38.49 21.70 -26.09
CA THR A 784 -39.93 21.78 -25.99
C THR A 784 -40.31 22.37 -24.64
N HIS A 785 -41.08 23.46 -24.64
CA HIS A 785 -41.49 24.13 -23.41
C HIS A 785 -43.00 24.04 -23.19
N VAL A 786 -43.37 23.93 -21.91
CA VAL A 786 -44.77 23.83 -21.49
C VAL A 786 -45.15 25.10 -20.74
N TYR A 787 -46.05 25.86 -21.32
CA TYR A 787 -46.64 27.06 -20.68
C TYR A 787 -47.83 26.69 -19.82
N ILE A 788 -47.81 27.14 -18.59
CA ILE A 788 -48.90 26.82 -17.62
C ILE A 788 -50.04 27.83 -17.65
N GLN A 789 -49.95 28.90 -18.40
CA GLN A 789 -51.00 29.91 -18.59
C GLN A 789 -51.11 30.33 -20.05
N ALA A 790 -52.30 30.70 -20.49
CA ALA A 790 -52.47 31.31 -21.81
C ALA A 790 -51.91 32.72 -21.82
N GLY A 791 -51.23 33.09 -22.89
CA GLY A 791 -50.63 34.40 -23.03
C GLY A 791 -49.79 34.56 -24.29
N VAL A 792 -49.23 35.70 -24.45
CA VAL A 792 -48.22 35.95 -25.47
C VAL A 792 -46.88 36.07 -24.74
N TYR A 793 -45.96 35.23 -25.09
CA TYR A 793 -44.63 35.14 -24.47
C TYR A 793 -43.55 35.54 -25.49
N ASN A 794 -42.70 36.47 -25.11
CA ASN A 794 -41.57 36.87 -25.95
C ASN A 794 -40.42 35.88 -25.72
N VAL A 795 -40.26 34.92 -26.62
CA VAL A 795 -39.27 33.88 -26.52
C VAL A 795 -38.01 34.31 -27.24
N CYS A 796 -36.90 34.17 -26.54
CA CYS A 796 -35.58 34.52 -27.06
C CYS A 796 -34.63 33.28 -27.13
N LEU A 797 -33.97 33.15 -28.26
CA LEU A 797 -32.85 32.22 -28.44
C LEU A 797 -31.56 33.01 -28.55
N THR A 798 -30.65 32.74 -27.67
CA THR A 798 -29.25 33.19 -27.80
C THR A 798 -28.41 32.04 -28.28
N VAL A 799 -27.68 32.21 -29.33
CA VAL A 799 -26.69 31.28 -29.83
C VAL A 799 -25.31 31.87 -29.60
N ASP A 800 -24.51 31.10 -28.91
CA ASP A 800 -23.13 31.45 -28.61
C ASP A 800 -22.22 30.40 -29.22
N ASP A 801 -21.26 30.80 -29.93
CA ASP A 801 -20.18 29.95 -30.43
C ASP A 801 -18.80 30.55 -30.06
N GLN A 802 -17.75 29.88 -30.40
CA GLN A 802 -16.41 30.40 -30.11
C GLN A 802 -16.05 31.74 -30.81
N CYS A 803 -16.89 32.23 -31.71
CA CYS A 803 -16.73 33.49 -32.46
C CYS A 803 -17.54 34.65 -31.89
N GLY A 804 -18.44 34.39 -31.00
CA GLY A 804 -19.30 35.36 -30.36
C GLY A 804 -20.73 34.88 -30.22
N SER A 805 -21.59 35.75 -29.75
CA SER A 805 -23.00 35.43 -29.52
C SER A 805 -23.93 36.31 -30.34
N ASN A 806 -25.09 35.74 -30.67
CA ASN A 806 -26.17 36.42 -31.33
C ASN A 806 -27.52 35.99 -30.74
N THR A 807 -28.46 36.91 -30.58
CA THR A 807 -29.77 36.63 -29.97
C THR A 807 -30.88 37.08 -30.90
N THR A 808 -31.91 36.24 -31.01
CA THR A 808 -33.17 36.55 -31.70
C THR A 808 -34.36 36.25 -30.81
N CYS A 809 -35.40 37.11 -30.89
CA CYS A 809 -36.61 36.93 -30.07
C CYS A 809 -37.84 36.97 -30.95
N GLN A 810 -38.88 36.16 -30.61
CA GLN A 810 -40.20 36.13 -31.30
C GLN A 810 -41.29 35.94 -30.27
N ASP A 811 -42.46 36.55 -30.56
CA ASP A 811 -43.64 36.39 -29.74
C ASP A 811 -44.39 35.09 -30.09
N VAL A 812 -44.66 34.28 -29.07
CA VAL A 812 -45.34 33.00 -29.15
C VAL A 812 -46.63 33.08 -28.37
N THR A 813 -47.73 32.85 -29.03
CA THR A 813 -49.09 32.92 -28.42
C THR A 813 -49.54 31.53 -27.99
N ILE A 814 -49.82 31.38 -26.73
CA ILE A 814 -50.28 30.15 -26.09
C ILE A 814 -51.75 30.22 -25.75
N GLN A 815 -52.50 29.22 -26.19
CA GLN A 815 -53.87 29.01 -25.80
C GLN A 815 -53.98 27.68 -25.02
N ILE A 816 -54.34 27.77 -23.74
CA ILE A 816 -54.60 26.58 -22.97
C ILE A 816 -56.03 26.15 -23.26
N VAL A 817 -56.17 25.03 -23.95
CA VAL A 817 -57.46 24.37 -24.07
C VAL A 817 -57.67 23.60 -22.74
N GLY A 818 -58.42 24.20 -21.85
CA GLY A 818 -58.87 23.50 -20.66
C GLY A 818 -59.64 22.26 -21.05
N ILE A 819 -59.11 21.10 -20.71
CA ILE A 819 -59.98 19.94 -20.58
C ILE A 819 -60.92 20.27 -19.43
N ASP A 820 -62.22 20.35 -19.73
CA ASP A 820 -63.23 20.53 -18.72
C ASP A 820 -63.14 19.33 -17.77
N GLU A 821 -62.64 19.54 -16.54
CA GLU A 821 -62.61 18.55 -15.48
C GLU A 821 -64.01 18.26 -14.92
N SER A 822 -64.99 18.40 -15.72
CA SER A 822 -66.40 18.12 -15.35
C SER A 822 -66.86 16.80 -15.94
N GLU A 823 -66.20 15.71 -15.62
CA GLU A 823 -66.86 14.39 -15.49
C GLU A 823 -65.88 13.35 -15.03
N LEU A 824 -66.19 12.76 -13.88
CA LEU A 824 -65.73 11.53 -13.28
C LEU A 824 -64.74 11.66 -12.09
N ASN A 825 -65.28 12.15 -11.00
CA ASN A 825 -64.70 11.83 -9.67
C ASN A 825 -65.00 10.36 -9.31
N LEU A 826 -64.43 9.40 -10.07
CA LEU A 826 -64.60 7.98 -9.76
C LEU A 826 -63.59 7.49 -8.68
N PHE A 827 -62.51 8.17 -8.48
CA PHE A 827 -61.55 7.81 -7.45
C PHE A 827 -60.66 8.98 -7.06
N SER A 828 -60.05 8.88 -5.89
CA SER A 828 -59.08 9.86 -5.39
C SER A 828 -57.72 9.21 -5.15
N ILE A 829 -56.66 9.96 -5.32
CA ILE A 829 -55.28 9.53 -5.08
C ILE A 829 -54.63 10.53 -4.14
N SER A 830 -54.09 10.03 -3.04
CA SER A 830 -53.33 10.82 -2.06
C SER A 830 -52.20 10.06 -1.39
N PRO A 831 -51.12 10.75 -0.99
CA PRO A 831 -50.77 12.11 -1.36
C PRO A 831 -50.26 12.22 -2.81
N ASN A 832 -50.48 13.32 -3.47
CA ASN A 832 -49.94 13.62 -4.79
C ASN A 832 -49.55 15.13 -4.84
N PRO A 833 -48.24 15.47 -4.87
CA PRO A 833 -47.05 14.59 -4.98
C PRO A 833 -46.75 13.75 -3.74
N SER A 834 -46.01 12.65 -3.93
CA SER A 834 -45.66 11.67 -2.92
C SER A 834 -44.18 11.26 -3.03
N ASN A 835 -43.59 10.73 -1.97
CA ASN A 835 -42.25 10.08 -1.97
C ASN A 835 -42.32 8.63 -2.51
N GLY A 836 -43.34 8.31 -3.32
CA GLY A 836 -43.45 7.02 -4.00
C GLY A 836 -44.56 6.10 -3.48
N LEU A 837 -45.30 6.48 -2.44
CA LEU A 837 -46.49 5.78 -1.98
C LEU A 837 -47.74 6.60 -2.26
N PHE A 838 -48.65 6.05 -3.02
CA PHE A 838 -49.95 6.66 -3.37
C PHE A 838 -51.08 5.73 -2.98
N ASN A 839 -51.97 6.23 -2.17
CA ASN A 839 -53.18 5.50 -1.82
C ASN A 839 -54.33 5.90 -2.77
N ILE A 840 -54.97 4.93 -3.34
CA ILE A 840 -56.13 5.09 -4.22
C ILE A 840 -57.36 4.69 -3.41
N GLU A 841 -58.36 5.56 -3.39
CA GLU A 841 -59.64 5.27 -2.77
C GLU A 841 -60.77 5.55 -3.79
N MET A 842 -61.65 4.61 -3.93
CA MET A 842 -62.80 4.69 -4.82
C MET A 842 -64.01 5.33 -4.12
N ASN A 843 -64.70 6.11 -4.88
CA ASN A 843 -65.97 6.72 -4.42
C ASN A 843 -67.22 5.90 -4.85
N SER A 844 -67.05 4.69 -5.43
CA SER A 844 -68.17 3.84 -5.87
C SER A 844 -67.97 2.36 -5.49
N SER A 845 -69.09 1.60 -5.47
CA SER A 845 -69.14 0.22 -4.98
C SER A 845 -68.95 -0.86 -6.03
N ASP A 846 -68.22 -0.58 -7.12
CA ASP A 846 -68.03 -1.54 -8.20
C ASP A 846 -66.92 -2.56 -7.86
N LYS A 847 -67.13 -3.81 -8.18
CA LYS A 847 -66.22 -4.93 -7.91
C LYS A 847 -65.34 -5.25 -9.09
N ALA A 848 -64.12 -5.57 -8.81
CA ALA A 848 -63.07 -5.99 -9.73
C ALA A 848 -62.63 -4.92 -10.76
N LEU A 849 -61.67 -4.12 -10.39
CA LEU A 849 -61.02 -3.08 -11.20
C LEU A 849 -59.56 -3.41 -11.41
N THR A 850 -59.05 -3.09 -12.60
CA THR A 850 -57.61 -3.19 -12.85
C THR A 850 -56.98 -1.82 -12.71
N VAL A 851 -55.95 -1.74 -11.89
CA VAL A 851 -55.09 -0.57 -11.72
C VAL A 851 -53.81 -0.83 -12.49
N SER A 852 -53.48 0.05 -13.42
CA SER A 852 -52.19 0.04 -14.13
C SER A 852 -51.46 1.34 -13.93
N VAL A 853 -50.15 1.27 -13.85
CA VAL A 853 -49.29 2.43 -13.68
C VAL A 853 -48.24 2.45 -14.79
N GLN A 854 -48.14 3.58 -15.45
CA GLN A 854 -47.17 3.79 -16.51
C GLN A 854 -46.33 5.04 -16.24
N ASN A 855 -45.10 5.04 -16.72
CA ASN A 855 -44.26 6.23 -16.73
C ASN A 855 -44.55 7.11 -17.93
N VAL A 856 -43.90 8.26 -18.04
CA VAL A 856 -44.09 9.24 -19.12
C VAL A 856 -43.73 8.72 -20.51
N LEU A 857 -43.03 7.61 -20.62
CA LEU A 857 -42.68 6.95 -21.88
C LEU A 857 -43.70 5.86 -22.28
N GLY A 858 -44.79 5.68 -21.50
CA GLY A 858 -45.77 4.64 -21.71
C GLY A 858 -45.35 3.23 -21.25
N LYS A 859 -44.18 3.12 -20.61
CA LYS A 859 -43.75 1.84 -20.05
C LYS A 859 -44.58 1.50 -18.84
N GLU A 860 -45.16 0.32 -18.85
CA GLU A 860 -45.94 -0.21 -17.72
C GLU A 860 -45.01 -0.58 -16.57
N ILE A 861 -45.31 -0.05 -15.36
CA ILE A 861 -44.56 -0.25 -14.13
C ILE A 861 -45.25 -1.28 -13.23
N LEU A 862 -46.56 -1.21 -13.18
CA LEU A 862 -47.39 -2.08 -12.34
C LEU A 862 -48.74 -2.29 -12.99
N THR A 863 -49.24 -3.50 -12.97
CA THR A 863 -50.66 -3.80 -13.17
C THR A 863 -51.10 -4.77 -12.09
N SER A 864 -52.24 -4.46 -11.46
CA SER A 864 -52.82 -5.26 -10.39
C SER A 864 -54.34 -5.13 -10.37
N GLU A 865 -55.03 -6.11 -9.79
CA GLU A 865 -56.47 -6.06 -9.53
C GLU A 865 -56.73 -5.46 -8.14
N MET A 866 -57.76 -4.61 -8.07
CA MET A 866 -58.23 -4.00 -6.83
C MET A 866 -59.63 -4.55 -6.50
N ASN A 867 -59.73 -5.20 -5.34
CA ASN A 867 -60.97 -5.90 -4.97
C ASN A 867 -61.79 -5.23 -3.85
N ASP A 868 -61.20 -4.31 -3.07
CA ASP A 868 -61.80 -3.73 -1.85
C ASP A 868 -61.97 -2.20 -1.89
N GLY A 869 -61.97 -1.58 -3.06
CA GLY A 869 -62.10 -0.14 -3.22
C GLY A 869 -60.92 0.73 -2.73
N LYS A 870 -59.89 0.10 -2.20
CA LYS A 870 -58.62 0.76 -1.79
C LYS A 870 -57.42 -0.01 -2.30
N PHE A 871 -56.47 0.70 -2.85
CA PHE A 871 -55.23 0.11 -3.34
C PHE A 871 -54.04 1.04 -3.09
N GLN A 872 -52.92 0.50 -2.69
CA GLN A 872 -51.70 1.30 -2.53
C GLN A 872 -50.70 1.00 -3.66
N VAL A 873 -50.40 2.00 -4.42
CA VAL A 873 -49.35 1.97 -5.43
C VAL A 873 -48.02 2.31 -4.74
N ASN A 874 -47.05 1.41 -4.87
CA ASN A 874 -45.73 1.60 -4.33
C ASN A 874 -44.70 1.77 -5.45
N LEU A 875 -44.23 3.00 -5.61
CA LEU A 875 -43.21 3.39 -6.58
C LEU A 875 -41.91 3.80 -5.89
N ILE A 876 -41.67 3.42 -4.62
CA ILE A 876 -40.50 3.88 -3.84
C ILE A 876 -39.18 3.60 -4.59
N ASN A 877 -39.08 2.46 -5.26
CA ASN A 877 -37.90 2.05 -5.98
C ASN A 877 -37.81 2.57 -7.43
N GLU A 878 -38.81 3.28 -7.89
CA GLU A 878 -38.84 3.86 -9.23
C GLU A 878 -38.21 5.25 -9.24
N ALA A 879 -37.84 5.78 -10.41
CA ALA A 879 -37.24 7.11 -10.53
C ALA A 879 -38.22 8.23 -10.11
N ASN A 880 -37.71 9.36 -9.62
CA ASN A 880 -38.57 10.52 -9.41
C ASN A 880 -39.10 11.04 -10.75
N GLY A 881 -40.36 11.42 -10.78
CA GLY A 881 -40.99 11.86 -12.01
C GLY A 881 -42.51 11.75 -12.02
N VAL A 882 -43.08 11.91 -13.20
CA VAL A 882 -44.49 11.80 -13.45
C VAL A 882 -44.88 10.37 -13.85
N TYR A 883 -45.96 9.88 -13.26
CA TYR A 883 -46.55 8.59 -13.58
C TYR A 883 -48.03 8.77 -13.85
N PHE A 884 -48.59 7.88 -14.63
CA PHE A 884 -50.02 7.84 -14.93
C PHE A 884 -50.60 6.58 -14.32
N ILE A 885 -51.60 6.79 -13.47
CA ILE A 885 -52.35 5.70 -12.86
C ILE A 885 -53.69 5.61 -13.56
N THR A 886 -53.95 4.51 -14.23
CA THR A 886 -55.18 4.22 -14.95
C THR A 886 -55.97 3.14 -14.21
N ILE A 887 -57.20 3.44 -13.95
CA ILE A 887 -58.16 2.45 -13.39
C ILE A 887 -59.17 2.12 -14.44
N ASN A 888 -59.29 0.83 -14.72
CA ASN A 888 -60.26 0.29 -15.71
C ASN A 888 -61.31 -0.60 -15.02
N ASN A 889 -62.54 -0.41 -15.42
CA ASN A 889 -63.59 -1.41 -15.25
C ASN A 889 -64.04 -1.90 -16.64
N GLN A 890 -64.93 -2.88 -16.69
CA GLN A 890 -65.40 -3.49 -17.97
C GLN A 890 -65.99 -2.52 -19.00
N SER A 891 -66.28 -1.27 -18.64
CA SER A 891 -66.95 -0.29 -19.48
C SER A 891 -66.28 1.09 -19.54
N ASN A 892 -65.45 1.47 -18.56
CA ASN A 892 -64.85 2.81 -18.45
C ASN A 892 -63.43 2.75 -17.99
N SER A 893 -62.59 3.69 -18.47
CA SER A 893 -61.24 3.91 -18.06
C SER A 893 -61.05 5.33 -17.58
N SER A 894 -60.33 5.53 -16.45
CA SER A 894 -59.99 6.85 -15.96
C SER A 894 -58.52 6.88 -15.57
N THR A 895 -57.77 7.91 -16.01
CA THR A 895 -56.36 8.05 -15.79
C THR A 895 -56.06 9.34 -15.03
N LEU A 896 -55.30 9.26 -13.97
CA LEU A 896 -54.81 10.43 -13.21
C LEU A 896 -53.30 10.48 -13.23
N ARG A 897 -52.77 11.68 -13.32
CA ARG A 897 -51.35 11.96 -13.22
C ARG A 897 -50.92 12.08 -11.75
N VAL A 898 -49.86 11.36 -11.39
CA VAL A 898 -49.24 11.47 -10.07
C VAL A 898 -47.76 11.86 -10.18
N ILE A 899 -47.26 12.51 -9.16
CA ILE A 899 -45.88 12.98 -9.13
C ILE A 899 -45.16 12.33 -7.96
N LYS A 900 -44.11 11.56 -8.27
CA LYS A 900 -43.16 11.08 -7.30
C LYS A 900 -42.02 12.08 -7.18
N LYS A 901 -41.70 12.51 -5.95
CA LYS A 901 -40.61 13.42 -5.62
C LYS A 901 -39.39 12.67 -5.05
#